data_c2ae89cff2d7e4ae6e6ff1281b84ea5e
#
_entry.id   c2ae89cff2d7e4ae6e6ff1281b84ea5e
#
_cell.length_a   1.000
_cell.length_b   1.000
_cell.length_c   1.000
_cell.angle_alpha   90.00
_cell.angle_beta   90.00
_cell.angle_gamma   90.00
#
_symmetry.space_group_name_H-M   'P 1'
#
loop_
_entity.id
_entity.type
_entity.pdbx_description
1 polymer ?
#
loop_
_entity_poly.entity_id
_entity_poly.type
_entity_poly.pdbx_seq_one_letter_code
_entity_poly.pdbx_strand_id
1 'polypeptide(L)'
;MVKLIKLTLIPAVLMGLLFMAKPAQAQFQTNWLSVGSLHNWYISTGAEREHGLVNRQQYGLRWPAIYLHQDSQAAKALWIGARNWTDERGEGFPHKVVHVGPRVSGAGSIFPTEMTMVSKYEVPDVIVQGIPSFQLPVDIDVIDSDIPADRMIINRFNTALGVSVERRIMQFSNEFHDNYHVTEYTFTNTGNVDETPAVELPNQTVEDMMIYLQYRYSVNQSTRYTIGNATGWGINTMIDRRGDGLPQHAGESEQFRAQFIWHGRFPDFTAYHNLGAPIWTPNTVGGFLAASDTTGRLGAYQFVGNVVLHADTSPDNPTDDPQQPSTMSQVGSDDILNSANDPFNLSRMQREYELMTAGRTTRHAWIVEPSGDFANSNANPSLGTSGGWSAANGFGPYTLQPGESVRIVIAEAASGLSREAANRIGNAYKNAGGDNNLQIPYTINGQTVSLTKNQWVMTGRDSLFQTFRRAIANYNSGYNIPRPPVPPPSFQVDGGGDGIFLNWEYPSAEEGNIQGFEIYRAADRVDSTYRLIHTASAGERFFQDGDATPVGGPIRGRDYFYYITAVGLAANNTGEGLTPAVPLRSSRYYTQTYDPARLQRPAGENMGQIIIAPNPYIATAKGGLVFDETRGSDRIAFYEIPRKAKIRIYTELGEHIYTIDHADGSGDNFWDLYTESRQKVVSGVYIAVIENLDEDSDEFGKQVIKKFVIVI
;
A
#
# COMPACT_ATOMS: atom_id res chain seq x y z
N MET A 1 -53.98 40.60 24.00
CA MET A 1 -54.01 39.53 22.95
C MET A 1 -52.92 39.76 21.89
N VAL A 2 -51.69 39.98 22.31
CA VAL A 2 -50.51 40.18 21.42
C VAL A 2 -49.27 39.67 22.15
N LYS A 3 -49.17 38.36 22.42
CA LYS A 3 -47.95 37.75 22.98
C LYS A 3 -47.77 36.25 22.67
N LEU A 4 -48.48 35.70 21.66
CA LEU A 4 -48.41 34.26 21.37
C LEU A 4 -48.01 33.89 19.93
N ILE A 5 -47.44 34.80 19.12
CA ILE A 5 -47.08 34.51 17.70
C ILE A 5 -45.57 34.53 17.42
N LYS A 6 -44.72 34.71 18.43
CA LYS A 6 -43.26 34.76 18.20
C LYS A 6 -42.46 33.51 18.54
N LEU A 7 -43.08 32.39 18.92
CA LEU A 7 -42.32 31.20 19.36
C LEU A 7 -42.43 29.99 18.42
N THR A 8 -43.14 30.07 17.30
CA THR A 8 -43.31 28.91 16.38
C THR A 8 -42.60 29.04 15.02
N LEU A 9 -41.90 30.14 14.77
CA LEU A 9 -41.17 30.34 13.49
C LEU A 9 -39.68 29.99 13.56
N ILE A 10 -39.08 29.87 14.73
CA ILE A 10 -37.65 29.58 14.89
C ILE A 10 -37.29 28.10 14.63
N PRO A 11 -38.07 27.07 15.03
CA PRO A 11 -37.75 25.69 14.74
C PRO A 11 -37.94 25.29 13.27
N ALA A 12 -38.84 25.94 12.52
CA ALA A 12 -39.02 25.63 11.10
C ALA A 12 -37.90 26.17 10.21
N VAL A 13 -37.29 27.29 10.58
CA VAL A 13 -36.11 27.86 9.86
C VAL A 13 -34.85 27.09 10.19
N LEU A 14 -34.66 26.59 11.43
CA LEU A 14 -33.53 25.72 11.77
C LEU A 14 -33.66 24.30 11.14
N MET A 15 -34.89 23.79 10.98
CA MET A 15 -35.11 22.49 10.32
C MET A 15 -35.00 22.59 8.79
N GLY A 16 -35.26 23.75 8.20
CA GLY A 16 -35.02 24.02 6.76
C GLY A 16 -33.56 24.25 6.41
N LEU A 17 -32.71 24.67 7.36
CA LEU A 17 -31.29 24.83 7.16
C LEU A 17 -30.48 23.52 7.30
N LEU A 18 -31.06 22.49 7.91
CA LEU A 18 -30.46 21.16 8.02
C LEU A 18 -30.64 20.28 6.75
N PHE A 19 -31.51 20.69 5.82
CA PHE A 19 -31.76 19.96 4.56
C PHE A 19 -31.07 20.60 3.33
N MET A 20 -30.24 21.63 3.53
CA MET A 20 -29.39 22.18 2.47
C MET A 20 -27.88 21.92 2.74
N ALA A 21 -27.54 20.79 3.32
CA ALA A 21 -26.19 20.27 3.15
C ALA A 21 -26.09 19.83 1.69
N LYS A 22 -25.51 20.70 0.83
CA LYS A 22 -25.01 20.23 -0.47
C LYS A 22 -24.16 19.01 -0.17
N PRO A 23 -24.31 17.89 -0.93
CA PRO A 23 -23.34 16.82 -0.83
C PRO A 23 -21.96 17.47 -1.02
N ALA A 24 -21.05 17.19 -0.10
CA ALA A 24 -19.67 17.64 -0.25
C ALA A 24 -19.20 17.16 -1.62
N GLN A 25 -18.88 18.06 -2.52
CA GLN A 25 -18.29 17.71 -3.80
C GLN A 25 -17.11 16.80 -3.49
N ALA A 26 -17.01 15.66 -4.16
CA ALA A 26 -15.91 14.70 -4.03
C ALA A 26 -14.64 15.30 -4.62
N GLN A 27 -14.06 16.25 -3.91
CA GLN A 27 -12.93 17.04 -4.33
C GLN A 27 -11.68 16.20 -4.17
N PHE A 28 -11.18 15.58 -5.27
CA PHE A 28 -9.88 14.91 -5.37
C PHE A 28 -9.53 13.99 -4.18
N GLN A 29 -10.45 13.11 -3.81
CA GLN A 29 -10.19 12.11 -2.79
C GLN A 29 -9.17 11.08 -3.25
N THR A 30 -8.38 10.56 -2.31
CA THR A 30 -7.38 9.53 -2.55
C THR A 30 -7.56 8.42 -1.51
N ASN A 31 -7.66 7.18 -1.97
CA ASN A 31 -7.75 6.00 -1.12
C ASN A 31 -6.63 5.00 -1.41
N TRP A 32 -6.14 4.32 -0.37
CA TRP A 32 -5.12 3.29 -0.46
C TRP A 32 -5.71 1.90 -0.32
N LEU A 33 -5.30 1.00 -1.21
CA LEU A 33 -5.44 -0.43 -1.02
C LEU A 33 -4.11 -1.00 -0.53
N SER A 34 -4.09 -1.54 0.70
CA SER A 34 -2.87 -1.88 1.43
C SER A 34 -2.98 -3.12 2.33
N VAL A 35 -3.89 -4.06 2.02
CA VAL A 35 -4.06 -5.30 2.80
C VAL A 35 -3.36 -6.53 2.21
N GLY A 36 -2.77 -6.40 1.02
CA GLY A 36 -1.97 -7.43 0.34
C GLY A 36 -0.51 -7.03 0.20
N SER A 37 0.28 -7.81 -0.51
CA SER A 37 1.70 -7.53 -0.78
C SER A 37 1.92 -6.47 -1.86
N LEU A 38 0.89 -6.14 -2.66
CA LEU A 38 0.85 -5.03 -3.59
C LEU A 38 0.05 -3.88 -2.99
N HIS A 39 0.66 -2.72 -2.81
CA HIS A 39 -0.02 -1.50 -2.40
C HIS A 39 -0.17 -0.54 -3.57
N ASN A 40 -1.34 0.08 -3.70
CA ASN A 40 -1.56 1.14 -4.67
C ASN A 40 -2.54 2.17 -4.13
N TRP A 41 -2.48 3.38 -4.68
CA TRP A 41 -3.39 4.48 -4.38
C TRP A 41 -4.24 4.80 -5.60
N TYR A 42 -5.43 5.31 -5.35
CA TYR A 42 -6.41 5.64 -6.36
C TYR A 42 -7.03 7.00 -6.05
N ILE A 43 -7.29 7.81 -7.07
CA ILE A 43 -7.96 9.10 -6.92
C ILE A 43 -9.32 9.11 -7.58
N SER A 44 -10.20 9.94 -7.07
CA SER A 44 -11.61 10.03 -7.49
C SER A 44 -11.80 10.43 -8.96
N THR A 45 -10.79 11.01 -9.60
CA THR A 45 -10.84 11.39 -11.02
C THR A 45 -10.68 10.23 -12.02
N GLY A 46 -10.50 9.01 -11.55
CA GLY A 46 -10.45 7.85 -12.46
C GLY A 46 -9.07 7.41 -12.90
N ALA A 47 -8.00 8.08 -12.47
CA ALA A 47 -6.62 7.74 -12.80
C ALA A 47 -5.66 8.01 -11.64
N GLU A 48 -4.47 7.44 -11.71
CA GLU A 48 -3.37 7.70 -10.78
C GLU A 48 -2.41 8.71 -11.42
N ARG A 49 -2.48 9.99 -10.99
CA ARG A 49 -1.68 11.07 -11.57
C ARG A 49 -0.23 11.08 -11.08
N GLU A 50 0.68 11.55 -11.92
CA GLU A 50 2.08 11.75 -11.56
C GLU A 50 2.28 12.77 -10.42
N HIS A 51 1.46 13.81 -10.37
CA HIS A 51 1.49 14.80 -9.30
C HIS A 51 0.40 14.51 -8.30
N GLY A 52 0.71 13.89 -7.21
CA GLY A 52 -0.34 13.61 -6.27
C GLY A 52 0.08 13.81 -4.85
N LEU A 53 0.76 12.86 -4.32
CA LEU A 53 0.84 12.74 -2.89
C LEU A 53 2.09 13.29 -2.27
N VAL A 54 3.23 13.20 -2.94
CA VAL A 54 4.49 13.71 -2.39
C VAL A 54 5.39 14.16 -3.54
N ASN A 55 6.09 15.26 -3.34
CA ASN A 55 7.05 15.79 -4.29
C ASN A 55 7.99 14.72 -4.84
N ARG A 56 7.97 14.52 -6.15
CA ARG A 56 8.84 13.62 -6.92
C ARG A 56 8.66 12.13 -6.64
N GLN A 57 7.58 11.71 -6.03
CA GLN A 57 7.37 10.33 -5.64
C GLN A 57 6.38 9.62 -6.55
N GLN A 58 6.69 8.38 -6.79
CA GLN A 58 5.79 7.39 -7.32
C GLN A 58 5.39 6.52 -6.16
N TYR A 59 4.14 6.56 -5.80
CA TYR A 59 3.62 5.71 -4.73
C TYR A 59 2.58 4.73 -5.29
N GLY A 60 2.78 4.30 -6.54
CA GLY A 60 1.88 3.37 -7.19
C GLY A 60 2.51 2.00 -7.44
N LEU A 61 1.72 0.95 -7.34
CA LEU A 61 2.12 -0.45 -7.53
C LEU A 61 3.41 -0.80 -6.77
N ARG A 62 3.43 -0.55 -5.46
CA ARG A 62 4.54 -0.92 -4.60
C ARG A 62 4.49 -2.41 -4.30
N TRP A 63 5.53 -3.12 -4.74
CA TRP A 63 5.69 -4.55 -4.48
C TRP A 63 7.17 -4.95 -4.35
N PRO A 64 7.55 -5.76 -3.36
CA PRO A 64 6.78 -6.10 -2.15
C PRO A 64 6.58 -4.86 -1.27
N ALA A 65 5.34 -4.62 -0.83
CA ALA A 65 4.95 -3.34 -0.21
C ALA A 65 5.63 -3.02 1.12
N ILE A 66 6.15 -4.04 1.81
CA ILE A 66 6.94 -3.90 3.04
C ILE A 66 8.25 -3.13 2.81
N TYR A 67 8.81 -3.17 1.62
CA TYR A 67 10.08 -2.52 1.32
C TYR A 67 9.85 -1.12 0.74
N LEU A 68 10.56 -0.14 1.28
CA LEU A 68 10.52 1.23 0.78
C LEU A 68 11.10 1.31 -0.64
N HIS A 69 10.65 2.30 -1.41
CA HIS A 69 11.14 2.60 -2.75
C HIS A 69 10.93 1.49 -3.80
N GLN A 70 9.93 0.63 -3.60
CA GLN A 70 9.58 -0.44 -4.53
C GLN A 70 8.37 -0.10 -5.40
N ASP A 71 8.02 1.18 -5.50
CA ASP A 71 6.93 1.69 -6.33
C ASP A 71 7.29 1.56 -7.82
N SER A 72 6.41 0.98 -8.61
CA SER A 72 6.66 0.63 -10.02
C SER A 72 5.76 1.37 -11.01
N GLN A 73 4.94 2.32 -10.54
CA GLN A 73 4.09 3.17 -11.37
C GLN A 73 4.23 4.63 -10.99
N ALA A 74 4.50 5.51 -11.99
CA ALA A 74 4.45 6.95 -11.78
C ALA A 74 3.04 7.50 -11.93
N ALA A 75 2.30 6.96 -12.89
CA ALA A 75 0.98 7.42 -13.25
C ALA A 75 0.25 6.38 -14.09
N LYS A 76 -1.08 6.46 -14.06
CA LYS A 76 -1.98 5.79 -14.97
C LYS A 76 -2.97 6.81 -15.51
N ALA A 77 -3.17 6.83 -16.81
CA ALA A 77 -4.12 7.71 -17.47
C ALA A 77 -5.38 6.96 -17.87
N LEU A 78 -6.50 7.67 -17.89
CA LEU A 78 -7.75 7.25 -18.52
C LEU A 78 -8.18 8.33 -19.49
N TRP A 79 -8.27 7.97 -20.76
CA TRP A 79 -8.81 8.83 -21.82
C TRP A 79 -10.03 8.15 -22.42
N ILE A 80 -11.06 8.94 -22.75
CA ILE A 80 -12.24 8.46 -23.43
C ILE A 80 -12.44 9.36 -24.63
N GLY A 81 -12.54 8.78 -25.83
CA GLY A 81 -12.72 9.51 -27.08
C GLY A 81 -13.92 8.97 -27.86
N ALA A 82 -14.60 9.83 -28.58
CA ALA A 82 -15.68 9.47 -29.49
C ALA A 82 -15.59 10.25 -30.79
N ARG A 83 -16.33 9.82 -31.80
CA ARG A 83 -16.45 10.51 -33.10
C ARG A 83 -17.81 11.16 -33.24
N ASN A 84 -17.90 12.14 -34.13
CA ASN A 84 -19.15 12.81 -34.56
C ASN A 84 -19.98 13.31 -33.36
N TRP A 85 -19.31 13.80 -32.34
CA TRP A 85 -19.94 14.20 -31.05
C TRP A 85 -20.43 15.65 -31.16
N THR A 86 -21.59 15.94 -30.53
CA THR A 86 -22.18 17.27 -30.53
C THR A 86 -22.39 17.73 -29.07
N ASP A 87 -22.02 18.96 -28.76
CA ASP A 87 -22.19 19.50 -27.41
C ASP A 87 -23.64 20.00 -27.18
N GLU A 88 -23.92 20.40 -25.94
CA GLU A 88 -25.22 20.95 -25.52
C GLU A 88 -25.65 22.23 -26.24
N ARG A 89 -24.69 22.92 -26.89
CA ARG A 89 -24.94 24.13 -27.69
C ARG A 89 -25.14 23.83 -29.16
N GLY A 90 -25.02 22.55 -29.56
CA GLY A 90 -25.12 22.11 -30.92
C GLY A 90 -23.82 22.26 -31.74
N GLU A 91 -22.69 22.50 -31.10
CA GLU A 91 -21.38 22.53 -31.76
C GLU A 91 -20.89 21.09 -31.99
N GLY A 92 -20.56 20.79 -33.27
CA GLY A 92 -20.12 19.46 -33.65
C GLY A 92 -18.61 19.29 -33.60
N PHE A 93 -18.17 18.16 -33.10
CA PHE A 93 -16.77 17.76 -32.98
C PHE A 93 -16.54 16.46 -33.76
N PRO A 94 -15.73 16.44 -34.83
CA PRO A 94 -15.38 15.21 -35.54
C PRO A 94 -14.73 14.17 -34.62
N HIS A 95 -13.94 14.63 -33.64
CA HIS A 95 -13.40 13.84 -32.53
C HIS A 95 -13.56 14.64 -31.23
N LYS A 96 -14.10 14.02 -30.19
CA LYS A 96 -14.16 14.56 -28.85
C LYS A 96 -13.37 13.64 -27.94
N VAL A 97 -12.37 14.16 -27.21
CA VAL A 97 -11.56 13.39 -26.26
C VAL A 97 -11.57 14.10 -24.92
N VAL A 98 -11.88 13.35 -23.87
CA VAL A 98 -11.77 13.75 -22.47
C VAL A 98 -10.73 12.88 -21.81
N HIS A 99 -9.89 13.47 -20.95
CA HIS A 99 -8.85 12.65 -20.32
C HIS A 99 -8.32 13.20 -19.00
N VAL A 100 -7.82 12.27 -18.18
CA VAL A 100 -7.10 12.50 -16.94
C VAL A 100 -5.82 11.66 -16.94
N GLY A 101 -4.72 12.25 -16.39
CA GLY A 101 -3.41 11.61 -16.41
C GLY A 101 -2.78 11.51 -17.83
N PRO A 102 -1.50 11.13 -17.90
CA PRO A 102 -0.58 10.93 -16.75
C PRO A 102 -0.20 12.23 -16.03
N ARG A 103 -0.20 13.38 -16.71
CA ARG A 103 0.15 14.70 -16.15
C ARG A 103 -0.99 15.70 -16.12
N VAL A 104 -2.14 15.31 -16.63
CA VAL A 104 -3.35 16.14 -16.73
C VAL A 104 -4.28 15.87 -15.57
N SER A 105 -4.86 16.93 -14.97
CA SER A 105 -5.72 16.78 -13.81
C SER A 105 -7.15 16.30 -14.11
N GLY A 106 -7.58 16.37 -15.37
CA GLY A 106 -8.96 16.12 -15.75
C GLY A 106 -9.93 17.27 -15.46
N ALA A 107 -9.45 18.42 -15.00
CA ALA A 107 -10.28 19.58 -14.71
C ALA A 107 -11.07 20.03 -15.97
N GLY A 108 -12.39 20.19 -15.81
CA GLY A 108 -13.29 20.52 -16.91
C GLY A 108 -13.60 19.37 -17.87
N SER A 109 -13.13 18.16 -17.56
CA SER A 109 -13.38 16.97 -18.38
C SER A 109 -13.87 15.78 -17.57
N ILE A 110 -13.54 15.70 -16.28
CA ILE A 110 -13.88 14.61 -15.36
C ILE A 110 -14.46 15.20 -14.08
N PHE A 111 -15.60 14.68 -13.67
CA PHE A 111 -16.40 15.19 -12.56
C PHE A 111 -16.70 14.06 -11.56
N PRO A 112 -15.88 13.91 -10.49
CA PRO A 112 -16.08 12.89 -9.47
C PRO A 112 -17.41 13.07 -8.73
N THR A 113 -18.14 11.98 -8.54
CA THR A 113 -19.42 11.95 -7.83
C THR A 113 -19.39 11.06 -6.59
N GLU A 114 -18.54 10.03 -6.58
CA GLU A 114 -18.40 9.11 -5.45
C GLU A 114 -16.98 8.55 -5.35
N MET A 115 -16.50 8.38 -4.11
CA MET A 115 -15.28 7.63 -3.79
C MET A 115 -15.46 7.01 -2.41
N THR A 116 -15.83 5.73 -2.36
CA THR A 116 -16.18 5.00 -1.14
C THR A 116 -15.20 3.84 -0.92
N MET A 117 -14.64 3.74 0.28
CA MET A 117 -13.84 2.58 0.71
C MET A 117 -14.73 1.59 1.44
N VAL A 118 -14.87 0.40 0.88
CA VAL A 118 -15.57 -0.73 1.49
C VAL A 118 -14.57 -1.76 1.97
N SER A 119 -14.70 -2.22 3.20
CA SER A 119 -13.82 -3.25 3.77
C SER A 119 -14.64 -4.40 4.34
N LYS A 120 -14.11 -5.61 4.23
CA LYS A 120 -14.71 -6.81 4.84
C LYS A 120 -14.59 -6.78 6.37
N TYR A 121 -13.51 -6.21 6.87
CA TYR A 121 -13.17 -6.12 8.29
C TYR A 121 -12.89 -4.67 8.68
N GLU A 122 -13.11 -4.34 9.94
CA GLU A 122 -12.60 -3.11 10.51
C GLU A 122 -11.07 -3.08 10.47
N VAL A 123 -10.50 -1.90 10.55
CA VAL A 123 -9.04 -1.75 10.66
C VAL A 123 -8.63 -2.22 12.06
N PRO A 124 -7.74 -3.21 12.18
CA PRO A 124 -7.26 -3.64 13.47
C PRO A 124 -6.56 -2.54 14.27
N ASP A 125 -6.78 -2.53 15.57
CA ASP A 125 -6.07 -1.65 16.49
C ASP A 125 -4.65 -2.19 16.74
N VAL A 126 -3.67 -1.63 16.05
CA VAL A 126 -2.25 -1.93 16.25
C VAL A 126 -1.63 -0.83 17.09
N ILE A 127 -1.19 -1.19 18.30
CA ILE A 127 -0.67 -0.22 19.28
C ILE A 127 0.75 -0.61 19.68
N VAL A 128 1.67 0.33 19.61
CA VAL A 128 3.05 0.14 20.06
C VAL A 128 3.35 1.15 21.18
N GLN A 129 3.65 0.65 22.35
CA GLN A 129 3.92 1.49 23.54
C GLN A 129 2.85 2.56 23.79
N GLY A 130 1.58 2.17 23.63
CA GLY A 130 0.41 3.02 23.83
C GLY A 130 0.10 4.00 22.68
N ILE A 131 0.78 3.90 21.53
CA ILE A 131 0.55 4.76 20.37
C ILE A 131 0.05 3.91 19.19
N PRO A 132 -1.02 4.33 18.47
CA PRO A 132 -1.42 3.68 17.24
C PRO A 132 -0.30 3.64 16.20
N SER A 133 -0.06 2.47 15.63
CA SER A 133 1.02 2.22 14.67
C SER A 133 0.45 1.80 13.32
N PHE A 134 0.70 2.61 12.28
CA PHE A 134 0.24 2.35 10.92
C PHE A 134 1.18 2.99 9.89
N GLN A 135 1.23 2.44 8.69
CA GLN A 135 2.02 3.02 7.60
C GLN A 135 1.36 4.29 7.04
N LEU A 136 0.06 4.20 6.80
CA LEU A 136 -0.78 5.28 6.31
C LEU A 136 -2.16 5.13 6.94
N PRO A 137 -2.79 6.23 7.36
CA PRO A 137 -4.17 6.15 7.82
C PRO A 137 -5.08 5.70 6.66
N VAL A 138 -5.96 4.77 6.94
CA VAL A 138 -6.97 4.29 5.99
C VAL A 138 -8.33 4.46 6.64
N ASP A 139 -9.12 5.36 6.08
CA ASP A 139 -10.51 5.56 6.48
C ASP A 139 -11.38 4.54 5.74
N ILE A 140 -12.18 3.80 6.49
CA ILE A 140 -13.18 2.86 5.95
C ILE A 140 -14.55 3.53 6.06
N ASP A 141 -15.23 3.67 4.92
CA ASP A 141 -16.54 4.30 4.88
C ASP A 141 -17.66 3.28 5.20
N VAL A 142 -17.47 2.03 4.75
CA VAL A 142 -18.49 0.97 4.90
C VAL A 142 -17.80 -0.35 5.26
N ILE A 143 -18.34 -1.04 6.28
CA ILE A 143 -18.02 -2.44 6.55
C ILE A 143 -19.09 -3.32 5.91
N ASP A 144 -18.68 -4.21 5.02
CA ASP A 144 -19.54 -5.18 4.34
C ASP A 144 -18.82 -6.52 4.22
N SER A 145 -19.26 -7.51 5.01
CA SER A 145 -18.68 -8.86 5.03
C SER A 145 -18.90 -9.64 3.72
N ASP A 146 -19.85 -9.21 2.89
CA ASP A 146 -20.29 -9.93 1.69
C ASP A 146 -19.56 -9.49 0.42
N ILE A 147 -18.71 -8.44 0.49
CA ILE A 147 -17.91 -8.05 -0.68
C ILE A 147 -17.01 -9.21 -1.14
N PRO A 148 -16.77 -9.32 -2.47
CA PRO A 148 -15.99 -10.42 -3.03
C PRO A 148 -14.50 -10.35 -2.69
N ALA A 149 -14.01 -9.19 -2.32
CA ALA A 149 -12.61 -8.88 -1.98
C ALA A 149 -12.46 -8.59 -0.47
N ASP A 150 -11.25 -8.40 0.02
CA ASP A 150 -11.02 -7.97 1.40
C ASP A 150 -11.18 -6.46 1.57
N ARG A 151 -10.80 -5.69 0.54
CA ARG A 151 -11.08 -4.26 0.40
C ARG A 151 -11.50 -3.93 -1.02
N MET A 152 -12.40 -2.95 -1.16
CA MET A 152 -12.90 -2.48 -2.45
C MET A 152 -13.08 -0.96 -2.41
N ILE A 153 -12.64 -0.28 -3.46
CA ILE A 153 -12.96 1.12 -3.71
C ILE A 153 -14.06 1.16 -4.75
N ILE A 154 -15.15 1.84 -4.44
CA ILE A 154 -16.20 2.21 -5.40
C ILE A 154 -15.99 3.66 -5.76
N ASN A 155 -15.73 3.93 -7.04
CA ASN A 155 -15.51 5.27 -7.53
C ASN A 155 -16.40 5.54 -8.75
N ARG A 156 -17.15 6.64 -8.70
CA ARG A 156 -18.00 7.09 -9.80
C ARG A 156 -17.64 8.51 -10.21
N PHE A 157 -17.70 8.79 -11.48
CA PHE A 157 -17.50 10.12 -12.04
C PHE A 157 -18.19 10.24 -13.39
N ASN A 158 -18.63 11.47 -13.71
CA ASN A 158 -19.13 11.85 -15.01
C ASN A 158 -18.00 12.42 -15.85
N THR A 159 -18.20 12.48 -17.16
CA THR A 159 -17.25 13.06 -18.10
C THR A 159 -17.91 14.06 -19.04
N ALA A 160 -17.20 15.07 -19.47
CA ALA A 160 -17.69 16.04 -20.44
C ALA A 160 -18.04 15.43 -21.81
N LEU A 161 -17.94 14.12 -21.96
CA LEU A 161 -18.40 13.37 -23.13
C LEU A 161 -19.85 12.86 -22.98
N GLY A 162 -20.44 12.95 -21.78
CA GLY A 162 -21.73 12.35 -21.45
C GLY A 162 -21.65 10.87 -21.10
N VAL A 163 -20.43 10.37 -20.87
CA VAL A 163 -20.18 8.99 -20.39
C VAL A 163 -19.89 9.03 -18.90
N SER A 164 -20.71 8.36 -18.11
CA SER A 164 -20.44 8.12 -16.69
C SER A 164 -19.66 6.83 -16.51
N VAL A 165 -18.74 6.84 -15.56
CA VAL A 165 -17.86 5.71 -15.29
C VAL A 165 -18.02 5.27 -13.84
N GLU A 166 -18.28 3.96 -13.62
CA GLU A 166 -18.11 3.31 -12.33
C GLU A 166 -16.82 2.46 -12.36
N ARG A 167 -15.97 2.62 -11.33
CA ARG A 167 -14.84 1.73 -11.06
C ARG A 167 -15.08 0.98 -9.76
N ARG A 168 -14.92 -0.33 -9.77
CA ARG A 168 -14.79 -1.16 -8.58
C ARG A 168 -13.38 -1.73 -8.54
N ILE A 169 -12.60 -1.30 -7.57
CA ILE A 169 -11.20 -1.69 -7.45
C ILE A 169 -11.05 -2.60 -6.25
N MET A 170 -10.66 -3.85 -6.49
CA MET A 170 -10.66 -4.92 -5.51
C MET A 170 -9.24 -5.37 -5.16
N GLN A 171 -9.00 -5.57 -3.86
CA GLN A 171 -7.77 -6.15 -3.32
C GLN A 171 -8.09 -7.35 -2.46
N PHE A 172 -7.26 -8.37 -2.57
CA PHE A 172 -7.36 -9.64 -1.86
C PHE A 172 -6.20 -9.76 -0.87
N SER A 173 -6.47 -10.35 0.31
CA SER A 173 -5.47 -10.58 1.36
C SER A 173 -4.91 -12.01 1.36
N ASN A 174 -5.46 -12.91 0.54
CA ASN A 174 -4.96 -14.27 0.37
C ASN A 174 -3.53 -14.24 -0.18
N GLU A 175 -2.57 -14.85 0.49
CA GLU A 175 -1.14 -14.83 0.17
C GLU A 175 -0.76 -15.29 -1.25
N PHE A 176 -1.68 -15.97 -1.95
CA PHE A 176 -1.51 -16.37 -3.36
C PHE A 176 -2.20 -15.43 -4.34
N HIS A 177 -2.96 -14.46 -3.86
CA HIS A 177 -3.77 -13.51 -4.62
C HIS A 177 -3.56 -12.04 -4.19
N ASP A 178 -2.57 -11.76 -3.36
CA ASP A 178 -2.33 -10.46 -2.73
C ASP A 178 -1.39 -9.53 -3.49
N ASN A 179 -0.88 -9.99 -4.64
CA ASN A 179 0.09 -9.27 -5.48
C ASN A 179 -0.52 -8.74 -6.80
N TYR A 180 -1.84 -8.60 -6.85
CA TYR A 180 -2.57 -7.91 -7.91
C TYR A 180 -3.83 -7.22 -7.36
N HIS A 181 -4.28 -6.18 -8.07
CA HIS A 181 -5.58 -5.56 -7.88
C HIS A 181 -6.43 -5.76 -9.13
N VAL A 182 -7.73 -6.00 -8.97
CA VAL A 182 -8.67 -6.07 -10.07
C VAL A 182 -9.47 -4.77 -10.13
N THR A 183 -9.54 -4.15 -11.29
CA THR A 183 -10.42 -3.02 -11.55
C THR A 183 -11.49 -3.41 -12.56
N GLU A 184 -12.74 -3.35 -12.16
CA GLU A 184 -13.90 -3.43 -13.05
C GLU A 184 -14.33 -2.01 -13.41
N TYR A 185 -14.39 -1.72 -14.69
CA TYR A 185 -14.91 -0.47 -15.26
C TYR A 185 -16.24 -0.73 -15.92
N THR A 186 -17.23 0.12 -15.65
CA THR A 186 -18.47 0.20 -16.43
C THR A 186 -18.60 1.61 -16.99
N PHE A 187 -18.67 1.71 -18.30
CA PHE A 187 -18.82 2.97 -19.04
C PHE A 187 -20.24 3.05 -19.56
N THR A 188 -21.03 4.02 -19.10
CA THR A 188 -22.46 4.17 -19.44
C THR A 188 -22.68 5.50 -20.13
N ASN A 189 -23.35 5.49 -21.28
CA ASN A 189 -23.85 6.72 -21.91
C ASN A 189 -25.05 7.25 -21.13
N THR A 190 -24.80 8.14 -20.19
CA THR A 190 -25.85 8.80 -19.40
C THR A 190 -26.31 10.13 -19.97
N GLY A 191 -25.53 10.71 -20.88
CA GLY A 191 -25.74 12.05 -21.39
C GLY A 191 -25.47 13.17 -20.37
N ASN A 192 -24.98 12.83 -19.19
CA ASN A 192 -24.62 13.81 -18.13
C ASN A 192 -23.16 14.25 -18.36
N VAL A 193 -22.93 15.55 -18.52
CA VAL A 193 -21.64 16.11 -18.89
C VAL A 193 -20.93 16.87 -17.77
N ASP A 194 -21.49 16.90 -16.56
CA ASP A 194 -20.92 17.60 -15.40
C ASP A 194 -21.16 16.88 -14.07
N GLU A 195 -21.01 17.58 -12.94
CA GLU A 195 -21.21 17.03 -11.58
C GLU A 195 -22.67 17.08 -11.11
N THR A 196 -23.56 17.72 -11.87
CA THR A 196 -24.97 17.82 -11.44
C THR A 196 -25.76 16.56 -11.81
N PRO A 197 -26.91 16.31 -11.20
CA PRO A 197 -27.74 15.17 -11.58
C PRO A 197 -28.57 15.43 -12.86
N ALA A 198 -28.44 16.60 -13.50
CA ALA A 198 -29.09 16.91 -14.76
C ALA A 198 -28.49 16.09 -15.90
N VAL A 199 -29.27 15.85 -16.94
CA VAL A 199 -28.81 15.15 -18.15
C VAL A 199 -28.91 16.14 -19.31
N GLU A 200 -27.77 16.64 -19.75
CA GLU A 200 -27.68 17.69 -20.79
C GLU A 200 -27.87 17.12 -22.20
N LEU A 201 -27.44 15.87 -22.41
CA LEU A 201 -27.43 15.20 -23.70
C LEU A 201 -28.27 13.91 -23.72
N PRO A 202 -29.60 13.98 -23.41
CA PRO A 202 -30.42 12.79 -23.16
C PRO A 202 -30.62 11.88 -24.38
N ASN A 203 -30.37 12.37 -25.58
CA ASN A 203 -30.59 11.63 -26.83
C ASN A 203 -29.31 11.46 -27.66
N GLN A 204 -28.14 11.82 -27.08
CA GLN A 204 -26.86 11.74 -27.78
C GLN A 204 -26.37 10.28 -27.81
N THR A 205 -26.15 9.77 -29.02
CA THR A 205 -25.39 8.52 -29.20
C THR A 205 -23.90 8.84 -29.10
N VAL A 206 -23.15 8.02 -28.39
CA VAL A 206 -21.69 8.08 -28.35
C VAL A 206 -21.14 7.12 -29.41
N GLU A 207 -20.67 7.66 -30.52
CA GLU A 207 -20.21 6.88 -31.68
C GLU A 207 -18.71 6.58 -31.62
N ASP A 208 -18.34 5.36 -31.98
CA ASP A 208 -16.95 4.89 -32.07
C ASP A 208 -16.14 5.21 -30.80
N MET A 209 -16.74 4.98 -29.63
CA MET A 209 -16.10 5.26 -28.36
C MET A 209 -14.86 4.40 -28.16
N MET A 210 -13.75 5.04 -27.87
CA MET A 210 -12.50 4.42 -27.46
C MET A 210 -12.22 4.72 -25.98
N ILE A 211 -11.80 3.71 -25.25
CA ILE A 211 -11.34 3.80 -23.87
C ILE A 211 -9.85 3.48 -23.87
N TYR A 212 -9.03 4.39 -23.39
CA TYR A 212 -7.58 4.27 -23.47
C TYR A 212 -6.94 4.39 -22.10
N LEU A 213 -6.25 3.34 -21.70
CA LEU A 213 -5.50 3.25 -20.45
C LEU A 213 -4.01 3.31 -20.78
N GLN A 214 -3.32 4.31 -20.24
CA GLN A 214 -1.89 4.45 -20.41
C GLN A 214 -1.19 4.28 -19.06
N TYR A 215 -0.23 3.38 -19.00
CA TYR A 215 0.52 3.02 -17.81
C TYR A 215 1.94 3.54 -17.89
N ARG A 216 2.26 4.51 -17.05
CA ARG A 216 3.61 5.04 -16.93
C ARG A 216 4.39 4.20 -15.92
N TYR A 217 4.76 3.01 -16.35
CA TYR A 217 5.52 2.06 -15.53
C TYR A 217 7.01 2.37 -15.53
N SER A 218 7.67 2.07 -14.42
CA SER A 218 9.13 1.92 -14.31
C SER A 218 9.44 1.02 -13.12
N VAL A 219 10.34 0.07 -13.29
CA VAL A 219 10.67 -0.85 -12.22
C VAL A 219 11.37 -0.09 -11.10
N ASN A 220 10.68 0.04 -10.03
CA ASN A 220 10.92 0.64 -8.73
C ASN A 220 11.65 2.00 -8.69
N GLN A 221 11.42 2.69 -7.59
CA GLN A 221 11.93 4.04 -7.34
C GLN A 221 13.46 4.06 -7.13
N SER A 222 14.02 3.05 -6.46
CA SER A 222 15.45 2.98 -6.21
C SER A 222 16.24 2.98 -7.53
N THR A 223 15.82 2.16 -8.48
CA THR A 223 16.47 2.03 -9.79
C THR A 223 16.24 3.28 -10.64
N ARG A 224 15.04 3.83 -10.62
CA ARG A 224 14.69 5.03 -11.37
C ARG A 224 15.57 6.23 -10.99
N TYR A 225 15.72 6.51 -9.69
CA TYR A 225 16.52 7.66 -9.25
C TYR A 225 18.02 7.44 -9.38
N THR A 226 18.45 6.21 -9.43
CA THR A 226 19.86 5.89 -9.61
C THR A 226 20.33 6.09 -11.05
N ILE A 227 19.51 5.72 -12.03
CA ILE A 227 19.86 5.75 -13.45
C ILE A 227 18.83 6.42 -14.34
N GLY A 228 17.55 6.35 -13.99
CA GLY A 228 16.46 6.74 -14.89
C GLY A 228 16.21 8.24 -14.99
N ASN A 229 16.32 8.98 -13.90
CA ASN A 229 15.98 10.43 -13.93
C ASN A 229 17.03 11.30 -14.62
N ALA A 230 18.30 10.91 -14.59
CA ALA A 230 19.34 11.64 -15.32
C ALA A 230 19.27 11.42 -16.82
N THR A 231 18.60 10.36 -17.26
CA THR A 231 18.54 9.89 -18.65
C THR A 231 17.14 9.85 -19.21
N GLY A 232 16.13 10.19 -18.41
CA GLY A 232 14.73 10.13 -18.77
C GLY A 232 14.00 8.98 -18.04
N TRP A 233 12.69 9.18 -17.88
CA TRP A 233 11.81 8.19 -17.26
C TRP A 233 11.76 6.90 -18.06
N GLY A 234 12.10 5.78 -17.42
CA GLY A 234 11.93 4.45 -17.99
C GLY A 234 12.78 4.16 -19.24
N ILE A 235 13.90 4.86 -19.46
CA ILE A 235 14.72 4.68 -20.65
C ILE A 235 15.27 3.25 -20.81
N ASN A 236 15.48 2.56 -19.73
CA ASN A 236 15.84 1.15 -19.70
C ASN A 236 14.67 0.21 -19.36
N THR A 237 13.44 0.71 -19.42
CA THR A 237 12.25 -0.11 -19.28
C THR A 237 11.98 -0.87 -20.57
N MET A 238 12.00 -2.20 -20.49
CA MET A 238 11.58 -3.09 -21.57
C MET A 238 10.08 -3.33 -21.47
N ILE A 239 9.35 -3.21 -22.57
CA ILE A 239 7.91 -3.45 -22.65
C ILE A 239 7.64 -4.60 -23.60
N ASP A 240 6.94 -5.64 -23.12
CA ASP A 240 6.51 -6.77 -23.95
C ASP A 240 5.03 -7.10 -23.71
N ARG A 241 4.48 -7.96 -24.53
CA ARG A 241 3.06 -8.28 -24.58
C ARG A 241 2.81 -9.74 -24.83
N ARG A 242 1.59 -10.20 -24.47
CA ARG A 242 1.04 -11.48 -24.84
C ARG A 242 -0.41 -11.29 -25.30
N GLY A 243 -0.87 -12.15 -26.19
CA GLY A 243 -2.25 -12.13 -26.69
C GLY A 243 -2.60 -10.87 -27.48
N ASP A 244 -1.61 -10.26 -28.12
CA ASP A 244 -1.77 -9.05 -28.93
C ASP A 244 -2.15 -9.33 -30.40
N GLY A 245 -2.41 -10.60 -30.75
CA GLY A 245 -2.77 -11.02 -32.09
C GLY A 245 -1.62 -10.97 -33.12
N LEU A 246 -0.42 -10.56 -32.69
CA LEU A 246 0.79 -10.69 -33.48
C LEU A 246 1.30 -12.13 -33.45
N PRO A 247 2.08 -12.57 -34.44
CA PRO A 247 2.71 -13.88 -34.40
C PRO A 247 3.49 -14.08 -33.11
N GLN A 248 3.28 -15.22 -32.47
CA GLN A 248 4.04 -15.61 -31.28
C GLN A 248 5.50 -15.85 -31.64
N HIS A 249 6.40 -15.40 -30.77
CA HIS A 249 7.81 -15.71 -30.86
C HIS A 249 8.08 -17.13 -30.30
N ALA A 250 9.22 -17.69 -30.69
CA ALA A 250 9.61 -19.01 -30.21
C ALA A 250 9.66 -19.08 -28.69
N GLY A 251 9.02 -20.07 -28.10
CA GLY A 251 8.95 -20.27 -26.66
C GLY A 251 7.80 -19.55 -25.93
N GLU A 252 6.99 -18.77 -26.62
CA GLU A 252 5.77 -18.20 -26.08
C GLU A 252 4.61 -19.19 -26.16
N SER A 253 3.89 -19.37 -25.07
CA SER A 253 2.73 -20.28 -24.99
C SER A 253 1.51 -19.65 -24.31
N GLU A 254 1.67 -18.42 -23.80
CA GLU A 254 0.63 -17.73 -23.05
C GLU A 254 -0.52 -17.29 -23.98
N GLN A 255 -1.74 -17.60 -23.53
CA GLN A 255 -2.96 -17.24 -24.27
C GLN A 255 -3.66 -16.01 -23.69
N PHE A 256 -3.19 -15.46 -22.55
CA PHE A 256 -3.79 -14.30 -21.93
C PHE A 256 -3.35 -13.00 -22.62
N ARG A 257 -4.17 -11.96 -22.54
CA ARG A 257 -3.92 -10.61 -23.10
C ARG A 257 -3.27 -9.74 -22.04
N ALA A 258 -1.98 -9.49 -22.17
CA ALA A 258 -1.23 -8.76 -21.15
C ALA A 258 -0.16 -7.85 -21.75
N GLN A 259 0.11 -6.74 -21.05
CA GLN A 259 1.32 -5.94 -21.20
C GLN A 259 2.11 -5.97 -19.91
N PHE A 260 3.43 -6.06 -20.01
CA PHE A 260 4.32 -6.11 -18.84
C PHE A 260 5.67 -5.49 -19.14
N ILE A 261 6.36 -5.10 -18.06
CA ILE A 261 7.65 -4.43 -18.14
C ILE A 261 8.65 -5.07 -17.18
N TRP A 262 9.91 -4.86 -17.49
CA TRP A 262 11.05 -5.11 -16.60
C TRP A 262 12.18 -4.10 -16.85
N HIS A 263 13.16 -4.06 -15.95
CA HIS A 263 14.34 -3.24 -16.09
C HIS A 263 15.36 -3.94 -17.01
N GLY A 264 15.54 -3.41 -18.20
CA GLY A 264 16.50 -3.92 -19.16
C GLY A 264 17.92 -3.39 -18.94
N ARG A 265 18.85 -3.82 -19.77
CA ARG A 265 20.22 -3.35 -19.77
C ARG A 265 20.33 -2.04 -20.54
N PHE A 266 21.11 -1.10 -20.00
CA PHE A 266 21.43 0.17 -20.67
C PHE A 266 22.96 0.37 -20.66
N PRO A 267 23.66 0.18 -21.79
CA PRO A 267 25.12 0.10 -21.86
C PRO A 267 25.88 1.36 -21.41
N ASP A 268 25.25 2.55 -21.55
CA ASP A 268 25.90 3.82 -21.22
C ASP A 268 26.03 4.09 -19.70
N PHE A 269 25.44 3.24 -18.87
CA PHE A 269 25.51 3.36 -17.40
C PHE A 269 26.29 2.21 -16.80
N THR A 270 27.28 2.53 -15.96
CA THR A 270 28.23 1.54 -15.46
C THR A 270 27.83 0.83 -14.18
N ALA A 271 27.01 1.45 -13.33
CA ALA A 271 26.69 0.89 -12.02
C ALA A 271 25.44 0.00 -12.00
N TYR A 272 24.33 0.49 -12.56
CA TYR A 272 23.01 -0.14 -12.43
C TYR A 272 22.34 -0.48 -13.77
N HIS A 273 23.05 -0.30 -14.87
CA HIS A 273 22.57 -0.52 -16.22
C HIS A 273 22.36 -1.98 -16.62
N ASN A 274 22.76 -2.87 -15.77
CA ASN A 274 22.76 -4.29 -15.98
C ASN A 274 21.42 -4.90 -15.53
N LEU A 275 20.99 -6.00 -16.16
CA LEU A 275 19.72 -6.66 -15.85
C LEU A 275 19.64 -7.02 -14.36
N GLY A 276 18.52 -6.67 -13.72
CA GLY A 276 18.34 -6.77 -12.27
C GLY A 276 18.95 -5.61 -11.49
N ALA A 277 19.69 -4.69 -12.11
CA ALA A 277 20.31 -3.51 -11.50
C ALA A 277 21.02 -3.80 -10.16
N PRO A 278 22.10 -4.60 -10.13
CA PRO A 278 22.79 -4.91 -8.89
C PRO A 278 23.41 -3.64 -8.26
N ILE A 279 23.22 -3.46 -6.96
CA ILE A 279 23.60 -2.24 -6.24
C ILE A 279 24.99 -2.40 -5.64
N TRP A 280 25.99 -1.71 -6.20
CA TRP A 280 27.41 -1.81 -5.82
C TRP A 280 27.97 -0.56 -5.16
N THR A 281 27.39 0.60 -5.49
CA THR A 281 27.80 1.90 -4.97
C THR A 281 26.59 2.64 -4.40
N PRO A 282 26.78 3.51 -3.40
CA PRO A 282 25.70 4.36 -2.91
C PRO A 282 25.14 5.23 -4.03
N ASN A 283 23.84 5.42 -4.04
CA ASN A 283 23.22 6.39 -4.92
C ASN A 283 23.60 7.80 -4.48
N THR A 284 24.22 8.56 -5.37
CA THR A 284 24.55 9.97 -5.13
C THR A 284 23.40 10.92 -5.46
N VAL A 285 22.34 10.44 -6.13
CA VAL A 285 21.17 11.23 -6.52
C VAL A 285 20.02 10.92 -5.57
N GLY A 286 19.75 11.83 -4.62
CA GLY A 286 18.59 11.75 -3.75
C GLY A 286 18.73 10.96 -2.45
N GLY A 287 19.86 10.34 -2.17
CA GLY A 287 20.18 9.76 -0.85
C GLY A 287 19.37 8.51 -0.46
N PHE A 288 18.83 7.75 -1.42
CA PHE A 288 18.00 6.57 -1.13
C PHE A 288 18.78 5.35 -0.62
N LEU A 289 20.07 5.26 -0.94
CA LEU A 289 20.91 4.11 -0.62
C LEU A 289 21.95 4.50 0.43
N ALA A 290 21.97 3.79 1.53
CA ALA A 290 23.03 3.88 2.51
C ALA A 290 24.28 3.15 1.99
N ALA A 291 25.47 3.51 2.50
CA ALA A 291 26.71 2.81 2.18
C ALA A 291 26.64 1.30 2.51
N SER A 292 25.89 0.93 3.54
CA SER A 292 25.62 -0.46 3.93
C SER A 292 24.78 -1.23 2.91
N ASP A 293 24.06 -0.54 2.03
CA ASP A 293 23.16 -1.13 1.03
C ASP A 293 23.92 -1.61 -0.24
N THR A 294 25.22 -1.32 -0.34
CA THR A 294 26.06 -1.70 -1.49
C THR A 294 26.53 -3.15 -1.45
N THR A 295 25.63 -4.05 -1.11
CA THR A 295 25.92 -5.50 -0.97
C THR A 295 25.94 -6.24 -2.31
N GLY A 296 25.55 -5.59 -3.39
CA GLY A 296 25.33 -6.22 -4.70
C GLY A 296 23.90 -6.72 -4.90
N ARG A 297 23.01 -6.54 -3.92
CA ARG A 297 21.61 -6.97 -4.06
C ARG A 297 21.01 -6.46 -5.37
N LEU A 298 20.13 -7.22 -5.95
CA LEU A 298 19.41 -6.79 -7.15
C LEU A 298 18.44 -5.67 -6.78
N GLY A 299 18.56 -4.52 -7.43
CA GLY A 299 17.72 -3.34 -7.21
C GLY A 299 16.43 -3.37 -8.02
N ALA A 300 16.42 -4.08 -9.14
CA ALA A 300 15.29 -4.13 -10.08
C ALA A 300 15.03 -5.59 -10.50
N TYR A 301 14.42 -6.34 -9.63
CA TYR A 301 14.08 -7.76 -9.82
C TYR A 301 12.60 -7.98 -10.10
N GLN A 302 11.80 -6.90 -10.14
CA GLN A 302 10.37 -6.94 -10.36
C GLN A 302 10.02 -6.98 -11.84
N PHE A 303 8.92 -7.64 -12.11
CA PHE A 303 8.12 -7.56 -13.33
C PHE A 303 6.77 -6.99 -12.97
N VAL A 304 6.29 -6.04 -13.74
CA VAL A 304 5.04 -5.30 -13.48
C VAL A 304 4.20 -5.24 -14.74
N GLY A 305 2.90 -5.34 -14.62
CA GLY A 305 2.05 -5.25 -15.80
C GLY A 305 0.57 -5.36 -15.49
N ASN A 306 -0.18 -5.48 -16.56
CA ASN A 306 -1.62 -5.66 -16.52
C ASN A 306 -2.04 -6.83 -17.41
N VAL A 307 -3.14 -7.47 -17.04
CA VAL A 307 -3.79 -8.53 -17.82
C VAL A 307 -5.28 -8.22 -17.94
N VAL A 308 -5.82 -8.36 -19.15
CA VAL A 308 -7.25 -8.19 -19.42
C VAL A 308 -7.97 -9.46 -19.00
N LEU A 309 -8.94 -9.33 -18.11
CA LEU A 309 -9.78 -10.41 -17.62
C LEU A 309 -11.07 -10.51 -18.42
N HIS A 310 -11.59 -9.36 -18.88
CA HIS A 310 -12.81 -9.26 -19.65
C HIS A 310 -12.89 -7.92 -20.38
N ALA A 311 -13.52 -7.94 -21.56
CA ALA A 311 -13.99 -6.75 -22.25
C ALA A 311 -15.23 -7.13 -23.06
N ASP A 312 -16.36 -6.44 -22.85
CA ASP A 312 -17.59 -6.70 -23.59
C ASP A 312 -17.36 -6.60 -25.09
N THR A 313 -18.03 -7.47 -25.85
CA THR A 313 -18.01 -7.43 -27.33
C THR A 313 -18.75 -6.19 -27.85
N SER A 314 -19.88 -5.84 -27.25
CA SER A 314 -20.72 -4.70 -27.56
C SER A 314 -21.68 -4.42 -26.41
N PRO A 315 -22.40 -3.27 -26.39
CA PRO A 315 -23.42 -2.99 -25.37
C PRO A 315 -24.50 -4.08 -25.27
N ASP A 316 -24.90 -4.67 -26.38
CA ASP A 316 -25.89 -5.73 -26.44
C ASP A 316 -25.33 -7.13 -26.21
N ASN A 317 -24.02 -7.27 -26.18
CA ASN A 317 -23.34 -8.56 -26.04
C ASN A 317 -22.23 -8.49 -24.97
N PRO A 318 -22.53 -8.87 -23.72
CA PRO A 318 -21.59 -8.82 -22.61
C PRO A 318 -20.59 -9.99 -22.58
N THR A 319 -20.47 -10.77 -23.65
CA THR A 319 -19.44 -11.82 -23.74
C THR A 319 -18.07 -11.20 -23.96
N ASP A 320 -17.04 -11.87 -23.43
CA ASP A 320 -15.66 -11.40 -23.60
C ASP A 320 -15.23 -11.41 -25.06
N ASP A 321 -14.76 -10.27 -25.56
CA ASP A 321 -14.15 -10.13 -26.88
C ASP A 321 -12.65 -10.42 -26.81
N PRO A 322 -12.17 -11.54 -27.35
CA PRO A 322 -10.74 -11.87 -27.35
C PRO A 322 -9.90 -10.92 -28.21
N GLN A 323 -10.51 -10.07 -29.03
CA GLN A 323 -9.81 -9.07 -29.84
C GLN A 323 -9.55 -7.76 -29.05
N GLN A 324 -10.14 -7.60 -27.88
CA GLN A 324 -9.86 -6.46 -27.01
C GLN A 324 -8.65 -6.72 -26.10
N PRO A 325 -7.79 -5.74 -25.85
CA PRO A 325 -7.81 -4.36 -26.41
C PRO A 325 -7.48 -4.34 -27.91
N SER A 326 -8.18 -3.51 -28.66
CA SER A 326 -7.94 -3.32 -30.09
C SER A 326 -6.62 -2.59 -30.36
N THR A 327 -6.19 -1.76 -29.43
CA THR A 327 -4.87 -1.11 -29.41
C THR A 327 -4.03 -1.66 -28.26
N MET A 328 -2.84 -2.15 -28.60
CA MET A 328 -1.77 -2.46 -27.65
C MET A 328 -0.49 -1.83 -28.16
N SER A 329 -0.05 -0.75 -27.54
CA SER A 329 1.06 0.07 -28.02
C SER A 329 1.99 0.50 -26.88
N GLN A 330 3.08 1.13 -27.23
CA GLN A 330 3.93 1.92 -26.35
C GLN A 330 4.03 3.34 -26.87
N VAL A 331 3.98 4.30 -25.98
CA VAL A 331 4.06 5.73 -26.28
C VAL A 331 5.18 6.40 -25.50
N GLY A 332 5.73 7.49 -26.01
CA GLY A 332 6.72 8.27 -25.26
C GLY A 332 6.10 8.83 -23.99
N SER A 333 6.70 8.56 -22.84
CA SER A 333 6.17 9.02 -21.55
C SER A 333 6.09 10.54 -21.44
N ASP A 334 6.97 11.26 -22.15
CA ASP A 334 7.01 12.73 -22.19
C ASP A 334 6.40 13.30 -23.49
N ASP A 335 5.58 12.54 -24.20
CA ASP A 335 4.84 13.05 -25.35
C ASP A 335 4.01 14.26 -24.94
N ILE A 336 3.92 15.26 -25.83
CA ILE A 336 3.19 16.50 -25.56
C ILE A 336 1.70 16.28 -25.31
N LEU A 337 1.12 15.20 -25.85
CA LEU A 337 -0.27 14.84 -25.59
C LEU A 337 -0.50 14.43 -24.12
N ASN A 338 0.55 14.00 -23.41
CA ASN A 338 0.48 13.61 -22.00
C ASN A 338 0.51 14.79 -21.03
N SER A 339 0.99 15.96 -21.44
CA SER A 339 1.30 17.10 -20.55
C SER A 339 0.22 18.15 -20.45
N ALA A 340 -0.71 18.17 -21.39
CA ALA A 340 -1.84 19.10 -21.41
C ALA A 340 -3.02 18.48 -22.16
N ASN A 341 -4.23 18.96 -21.90
CA ASN A 341 -5.42 18.69 -22.69
C ASN A 341 -6.06 20.02 -23.13
N ASP A 342 -6.76 19.97 -24.23
CA ASP A 342 -7.60 21.06 -24.71
C ASP A 342 -8.84 20.47 -25.38
N PRO A 343 -9.96 20.35 -24.63
CA PRO A 343 -11.17 19.69 -25.11
C PRO A 343 -11.96 20.48 -26.18
N PHE A 344 -11.38 21.58 -26.65
CA PHE A 344 -11.91 22.40 -27.76
C PHE A 344 -10.96 22.47 -28.97
N ASN A 345 -9.76 21.93 -28.86
CA ASN A 345 -8.78 21.93 -29.93
C ASN A 345 -8.97 20.71 -30.82
N LEU A 346 -9.66 20.90 -31.95
CA LEU A 346 -10.01 19.83 -32.91
C LEU A 346 -8.79 19.05 -33.41
N SER A 347 -7.71 19.74 -33.80
CA SER A 347 -6.51 19.05 -34.29
C SER A 347 -5.78 18.25 -33.23
N ARG A 348 -5.85 18.68 -31.96
CA ARG A 348 -5.29 17.94 -30.84
C ARG A 348 -6.11 16.71 -30.55
N MET A 349 -7.42 16.84 -30.39
CA MET A 349 -8.33 15.72 -30.15
C MET A 349 -8.30 14.68 -31.26
N GLN A 350 -8.11 15.09 -32.50
CA GLN A 350 -7.88 14.15 -33.62
C GLN A 350 -6.62 13.30 -33.36
N ARG A 351 -5.50 13.93 -33.01
CA ARG A 351 -4.23 13.22 -32.77
C ARG A 351 -4.34 12.31 -31.54
N GLU A 352 -5.06 12.73 -30.51
CA GLU A 352 -5.33 11.93 -29.33
C GLU A 352 -6.15 10.67 -29.67
N TYR A 353 -7.20 10.85 -30.52
CA TYR A 353 -8.01 9.74 -30.99
C TYR A 353 -7.22 8.77 -31.90
N GLU A 354 -6.38 9.30 -32.78
CA GLU A 354 -5.46 8.51 -33.62
C GLU A 354 -4.51 7.66 -32.74
N LEU A 355 -4.02 8.20 -31.64
CA LEU A 355 -3.19 7.46 -30.70
C LEU A 355 -3.99 6.32 -30.00
N MET A 356 -5.25 6.60 -29.63
CA MET A 356 -6.13 5.61 -29.00
C MET A 356 -6.46 4.45 -29.94
N THR A 357 -6.46 4.69 -31.25
CA THR A 357 -6.78 3.71 -32.30
C THR A 357 -5.56 3.21 -33.10
N ALA A 358 -4.35 3.38 -32.52
CA ALA A 358 -3.09 3.04 -33.21
C ALA A 358 -2.92 1.53 -33.52
N GLY A 359 -3.80 0.70 -33.00
CA GLY A 359 -3.75 -0.76 -33.19
C GLY A 359 -2.61 -1.43 -32.41
N ARG A 360 -2.17 -2.57 -32.91
CA ARG A 360 -1.16 -3.39 -32.24
C ARG A 360 0.20 -3.15 -32.89
N THR A 361 1.00 -2.30 -32.24
CA THR A 361 2.33 -1.93 -32.73
C THR A 361 3.34 -3.06 -32.52
N THR A 362 4.51 -2.96 -33.14
CA THR A 362 5.62 -3.90 -32.88
C THR A 362 5.99 -3.87 -31.40
N ARG A 363 6.28 -5.03 -30.79
CA ARG A 363 6.64 -5.16 -29.39
C ARG A 363 7.98 -4.49 -29.11
N HIS A 364 8.01 -3.54 -28.18
CA HIS A 364 9.20 -2.75 -27.86
C HIS A 364 10.41 -3.62 -27.49
N ALA A 365 10.24 -4.65 -26.66
CA ALA A 365 11.34 -5.51 -26.25
C ALA A 365 12.03 -6.18 -27.44
N TRP A 366 11.28 -6.59 -28.45
CA TRP A 366 11.80 -7.22 -29.67
C TRP A 366 12.41 -6.24 -30.68
N ILE A 367 12.09 -4.94 -30.57
CA ILE A 367 12.80 -3.88 -31.29
C ILE A 367 14.18 -3.66 -30.65
N VAL A 368 14.25 -3.64 -29.33
CA VAL A 368 15.48 -3.41 -28.55
C VAL A 368 16.41 -4.62 -28.64
N GLU A 369 15.85 -5.84 -28.55
CA GLU A 369 16.59 -7.11 -28.60
C GLU A 369 15.90 -8.09 -29.57
N PRO A 370 16.20 -7.98 -30.86
CA PRO A 370 15.57 -8.82 -31.91
C PRO A 370 15.84 -10.32 -31.78
N SER A 371 16.89 -10.72 -31.06
CA SER A 371 17.20 -12.14 -30.83
C SER A 371 16.21 -12.81 -29.88
N GLY A 372 15.52 -12.02 -29.03
CA GLY A 372 14.66 -12.52 -27.94
C GLY A 372 15.43 -13.10 -26.76
N ASP A 373 16.76 -13.04 -26.76
CA ASP A 373 17.58 -13.47 -25.61
C ASP A 373 17.67 -12.36 -24.56
N PHE A 374 16.55 -12.07 -23.94
CA PHE A 374 16.44 -11.00 -22.95
C PHE A 374 17.29 -11.21 -21.71
N ALA A 375 17.75 -12.44 -21.43
CA ALA A 375 18.68 -12.73 -20.35
C ALA A 375 20.10 -12.22 -20.62
N ASN A 376 20.48 -12.09 -21.88
CA ASN A 376 21.80 -11.62 -22.33
C ASN A 376 21.74 -10.30 -23.08
N SER A 377 20.56 -9.63 -23.09
CA SER A 377 20.31 -8.45 -23.91
C SER A 377 21.27 -7.29 -23.60
N ASN A 378 21.61 -6.56 -24.65
CA ASN A 378 22.16 -5.22 -24.57
C ASN A 378 21.08 -4.27 -25.05
N ALA A 379 20.43 -3.55 -24.14
CA ALA A 379 19.46 -2.54 -24.54
C ALA A 379 20.11 -1.53 -25.52
N ASN A 380 19.36 -1.11 -26.52
CA ASN A 380 19.80 -0.07 -27.43
C ASN A 380 19.33 1.30 -26.90
N PRO A 381 20.23 2.17 -26.39
CA PRO A 381 19.86 3.45 -25.81
C PRO A 381 19.19 4.40 -26.79
N SER A 382 19.46 4.25 -28.09
CA SER A 382 18.84 5.08 -29.12
C SER A 382 17.33 4.85 -29.30
N LEU A 383 16.80 3.74 -28.77
CA LEU A 383 15.37 3.41 -28.79
C LEU A 383 14.63 3.90 -27.55
N GLY A 384 15.31 4.47 -26.58
CA GLY A 384 14.72 5.21 -25.46
C GLY A 384 14.26 6.60 -25.90
N THR A 385 13.40 7.23 -25.09
CA THR A 385 13.00 8.64 -25.24
C THR A 385 13.45 9.42 -24.01
N SER A 386 13.50 10.75 -24.08
CA SER A 386 13.90 11.58 -22.94
C SER A 386 12.96 11.44 -21.74
N GLY A 387 11.77 10.91 -21.88
CA GLY A 387 10.84 10.58 -20.81
C GLY A 387 10.58 9.09 -20.68
N GLY A 388 11.27 8.25 -21.45
CA GLY A 388 11.07 6.81 -21.50
C GLY A 388 9.76 6.43 -22.22
N TRP A 389 9.31 5.21 -21.95
CA TRP A 389 8.13 4.63 -22.59
C TRP A 389 7.02 4.32 -21.57
N SER A 390 5.78 4.46 -22.01
CA SER A 390 4.58 4.01 -21.31
C SER A 390 3.89 2.91 -22.12
N ALA A 391 3.37 1.90 -21.44
CA ALA A 391 2.50 0.89 -22.04
C ALA A 391 1.08 1.46 -22.21
N ALA A 392 0.36 1.08 -23.25
CA ALA A 392 -0.98 1.58 -23.51
C ALA A 392 -1.91 0.52 -24.10
N ASN A 393 -3.15 0.48 -23.58
CA ASN A 393 -4.25 -0.36 -24.04
C ASN A 393 -5.44 0.52 -24.46
N GLY A 394 -5.92 0.35 -25.68
CA GLY A 394 -7.15 0.96 -26.20
C GLY A 394 -8.23 -0.09 -26.42
N PHE A 395 -9.43 0.14 -25.84
CA PHE A 395 -10.60 -0.72 -25.97
C PHE A 395 -11.67 -0.04 -26.80
N GLY A 396 -12.35 -0.80 -27.63
CA GLY A 396 -13.33 -0.32 -28.59
C GLY A 396 -12.86 -0.54 -30.04
N PRO A 397 -13.50 0.11 -31.04
CA PRO A 397 -14.56 1.11 -30.88
C PRO A 397 -15.90 0.52 -30.44
N TYR A 398 -16.61 1.22 -29.54
CA TYR A 398 -17.97 0.91 -29.10
C TYR A 398 -18.92 2.03 -29.53
N THR A 399 -20.16 1.70 -29.86
CA THR A 399 -21.22 2.71 -30.05
C THR A 399 -22.28 2.49 -28.98
N LEU A 400 -22.52 3.52 -28.15
CA LEU A 400 -23.46 3.47 -27.03
C LEU A 400 -24.68 4.37 -27.32
N GLN A 401 -25.87 3.77 -27.36
CA GLN A 401 -27.12 4.52 -27.30
C GLN A 401 -27.33 5.08 -25.89
N PRO A 402 -28.21 6.09 -25.68
CA PRO A 402 -28.55 6.58 -24.35
C PRO A 402 -28.94 5.44 -23.38
N GLY A 403 -28.28 5.35 -22.25
CA GLY A 403 -28.48 4.33 -21.23
C GLY A 403 -27.71 3.02 -21.43
N GLU A 404 -27.08 2.80 -22.59
CA GLU A 404 -26.26 1.61 -22.82
C GLU A 404 -24.90 1.72 -22.14
N SER A 405 -24.31 0.55 -21.85
CA SER A 405 -23.02 0.45 -21.19
C SER A 405 -22.14 -0.67 -21.73
N VAL A 406 -20.82 -0.55 -21.51
CA VAL A 406 -19.85 -1.63 -21.72
C VAL A 406 -18.99 -1.78 -20.49
N ARG A 407 -18.56 -3.03 -20.24
CA ARG A 407 -17.72 -3.40 -19.09
C ARG A 407 -16.33 -3.87 -19.55
N ILE A 408 -15.30 -3.43 -18.83
CA ILE A 408 -13.91 -3.84 -19.00
C ILE A 408 -13.35 -4.21 -17.64
N VAL A 409 -12.68 -5.37 -17.53
CA VAL A 409 -12.06 -5.84 -16.30
C VAL A 409 -10.58 -6.11 -16.52
N ILE A 410 -9.75 -5.50 -15.68
CA ILE A 410 -8.29 -5.58 -15.79
C ILE A 410 -7.71 -5.91 -14.41
N ALA A 411 -6.72 -6.80 -14.36
CA ALA A 411 -5.86 -6.93 -13.20
C ALA A 411 -4.51 -6.26 -13.44
N GLU A 412 -4.09 -5.44 -12.50
CA GLU A 412 -2.75 -4.85 -12.43
C GLU A 412 -1.95 -5.61 -11.36
N ALA A 413 -0.73 -6.04 -11.72
CA ALA A 413 0.04 -6.95 -10.89
C ALA A 413 1.52 -6.61 -10.89
N ALA A 414 2.18 -6.98 -9.80
CA ALA A 414 3.63 -6.99 -9.71
C ALA A 414 4.11 -8.32 -9.09
N SER A 415 5.20 -8.85 -9.60
CA SER A 415 5.82 -10.07 -9.09
C SER A 415 7.32 -10.07 -9.41
N GLY A 416 8.05 -11.09 -8.99
CA GLY A 416 9.49 -11.18 -9.24
C GLY A 416 10.17 -12.18 -8.33
N LEU A 417 11.47 -12.00 -8.13
CA LEU A 417 12.23 -12.76 -7.13
C LEU A 417 11.79 -12.35 -5.71
N SER A 418 11.97 -13.24 -4.75
CA SER A 418 11.92 -12.83 -3.36
C SER A 418 13.08 -11.89 -3.00
N ARG A 419 12.90 -11.06 -1.96
CA ARG A 419 13.96 -10.17 -1.47
C ARG A 419 15.22 -10.95 -1.05
N GLU A 420 15.02 -12.13 -0.46
CA GLU A 420 16.13 -13.00 -0.07
C GLU A 420 16.91 -13.51 -1.30
N ALA A 421 16.20 -13.99 -2.32
CA ALA A 421 16.82 -14.41 -3.58
C ALA A 421 17.57 -13.25 -4.25
N ALA A 422 16.95 -12.07 -4.32
CA ALA A 422 17.57 -10.86 -4.89
C ALA A 422 18.86 -10.48 -4.15
N ASN A 423 18.89 -10.60 -2.82
CA ASN A 423 20.08 -10.35 -2.01
C ASN A 423 21.17 -11.41 -2.27
N ARG A 424 20.83 -12.71 -2.20
CA ARG A 424 21.81 -13.81 -2.34
C ARG A 424 22.41 -13.86 -3.73
N ILE A 425 21.58 -13.76 -4.76
CA ILE A 425 22.01 -13.82 -6.15
C ILE A 425 22.87 -12.61 -6.49
N GLY A 426 22.44 -11.41 -6.11
CA GLY A 426 23.18 -10.18 -6.37
C GLY A 426 24.51 -10.12 -5.60
N ASN A 427 24.55 -10.59 -4.36
CA ASN A 427 25.77 -10.68 -3.56
C ASN A 427 26.78 -11.67 -4.19
N ALA A 428 26.32 -12.85 -4.60
CA ALA A 428 27.17 -13.83 -5.28
C ALA A 428 27.77 -13.26 -6.58
N TYR A 429 26.94 -12.58 -7.37
CA TYR A 429 27.36 -11.91 -8.60
C TYR A 429 28.44 -10.83 -8.33
N LYS A 430 28.23 -9.98 -7.30
CA LYS A 430 29.19 -8.95 -6.89
C LYS A 430 30.52 -9.56 -6.46
N ASN A 431 30.47 -10.59 -5.62
CA ASN A 431 31.67 -11.25 -5.08
C ASN A 431 32.50 -11.95 -6.17
N ALA A 432 31.89 -12.33 -7.28
CA ALA A 432 32.55 -12.84 -8.47
C ALA A 432 33.02 -11.73 -9.44
N GLY A 433 33.06 -10.48 -9.01
CA GLY A 433 33.52 -9.36 -9.83
C GLY A 433 32.59 -9.00 -10.99
N GLY A 434 31.32 -9.45 -10.96
CA GLY A 434 30.36 -9.15 -12.00
C GLY A 434 30.40 -10.14 -13.18
N ASP A 435 30.77 -11.37 -12.97
CA ASP A 435 30.79 -12.41 -14.00
C ASP A 435 29.38 -12.82 -14.40
N ASN A 436 28.97 -12.46 -15.60
CA ASN A 436 27.63 -12.76 -16.16
C ASN A 436 27.44 -14.25 -16.48
N ASN A 437 28.50 -15.06 -16.50
CA ASN A 437 28.43 -16.49 -16.78
C ASN A 437 28.42 -17.33 -15.51
N LEU A 438 28.65 -16.72 -14.35
CA LEU A 438 28.62 -17.40 -13.06
C LEU A 438 27.29 -18.13 -12.85
N GLN A 439 27.36 -19.44 -12.62
CA GLN A 439 26.21 -20.25 -12.22
C GLN A 439 26.00 -20.10 -10.71
N ILE A 440 24.87 -19.50 -10.32
CA ILE A 440 24.55 -19.21 -8.93
C ILE A 440 23.48 -20.19 -8.46
N PRO A 441 23.80 -21.10 -7.52
CA PRO A 441 22.82 -22.03 -6.98
C PRO A 441 21.87 -21.33 -5.99
N TYR A 442 20.57 -21.61 -6.13
CA TYR A 442 19.54 -21.20 -5.18
C TYR A 442 18.49 -22.28 -5.04
N THR A 443 18.00 -22.51 -3.81
CA THR A 443 17.02 -23.55 -3.52
C THR A 443 15.61 -22.96 -3.51
N ILE A 444 14.75 -23.48 -4.36
CA ILE A 444 13.33 -23.13 -4.44
C ILE A 444 12.52 -24.41 -4.21
N ASN A 445 11.60 -24.40 -3.26
CA ASN A 445 10.72 -25.56 -2.95
C ASN A 445 11.50 -26.87 -2.75
N GLY A 446 12.64 -26.79 -2.05
CA GLY A 446 13.49 -27.95 -1.77
C GLY A 446 14.38 -28.41 -2.94
N GLN A 447 14.29 -27.79 -4.12
CA GLN A 447 15.12 -28.08 -5.29
C GLN A 447 16.17 -26.99 -5.49
N THR A 448 17.45 -27.39 -5.60
CA THR A 448 18.53 -26.45 -5.92
C THR A 448 18.68 -26.37 -7.44
N VAL A 449 18.50 -25.15 -7.95
CA VAL A 449 18.66 -24.80 -9.36
C VAL A 449 19.87 -23.89 -9.48
N SER A 450 20.68 -24.03 -10.53
CA SER A 450 21.83 -23.17 -10.83
C SER A 450 21.57 -22.42 -12.12
N LEU A 451 21.54 -21.10 -12.06
CA LEU A 451 21.30 -20.21 -13.19
C LEU A 451 22.27 -19.02 -13.11
N THR A 452 22.50 -18.35 -14.23
CA THR A 452 23.18 -17.06 -14.21
C THR A 452 22.30 -16.00 -13.51
N LYS A 453 22.92 -14.89 -13.06
CA LYS A 453 22.18 -13.76 -12.47
C LYS A 453 21.04 -13.28 -13.39
N ASN A 454 21.32 -13.14 -14.69
CA ASN A 454 20.33 -12.70 -15.66
C ASN A 454 19.18 -13.69 -15.83
N GLN A 455 19.48 -14.99 -15.91
CA GLN A 455 18.45 -16.03 -15.96
C GLN A 455 17.59 -16.02 -14.69
N TRP A 456 18.20 -15.83 -13.52
CA TRP A 456 17.46 -15.68 -12.26
C TRP A 456 16.49 -14.50 -12.30
N VAL A 457 16.91 -13.33 -12.79
CA VAL A 457 16.03 -12.18 -12.92
C VAL A 457 14.85 -12.51 -13.84
N MET A 458 15.09 -13.19 -14.97
CA MET A 458 14.03 -13.53 -15.93
C MET A 458 13.02 -14.55 -15.38
N THR A 459 13.33 -15.34 -14.33
CA THR A 459 12.32 -16.16 -13.65
C THR A 459 11.22 -15.31 -12.99
N GLY A 460 11.48 -14.02 -12.73
CA GLY A 460 10.49 -13.06 -12.25
C GLY A 460 9.35 -12.85 -13.24
N ARG A 461 9.60 -12.97 -14.56
CA ARG A 461 8.55 -12.97 -15.59
C ARG A 461 7.59 -14.14 -15.41
N ASP A 462 8.11 -15.32 -15.15
CA ASP A 462 7.29 -16.52 -14.97
C ASP A 462 6.43 -16.41 -13.70
N SER A 463 6.98 -15.77 -12.65
CA SER A 463 6.24 -15.41 -11.43
C SER A 463 5.10 -14.43 -11.72
N LEU A 464 5.32 -13.40 -12.55
CA LEU A 464 4.26 -12.47 -12.97
C LEU A 464 3.19 -13.20 -13.79
N PHE A 465 3.58 -14.09 -14.70
CA PHE A 465 2.64 -14.87 -15.49
C PHE A 465 1.82 -15.83 -14.63
N GLN A 466 2.41 -16.39 -13.58
CA GLN A 466 1.65 -17.16 -12.58
C GLN A 466 0.61 -16.26 -11.89
N THR A 467 0.98 -15.03 -11.52
CA THR A 467 0.05 -14.06 -10.94
C THR A 467 -1.09 -13.73 -11.89
N PHE A 468 -0.81 -13.50 -13.17
CA PHE A 468 -1.85 -13.27 -14.17
C PHE A 468 -2.81 -14.46 -14.31
N ARG A 469 -2.30 -15.70 -14.33
CA ARG A 469 -3.15 -16.89 -14.36
C ARG A 469 -4.04 -17.01 -13.12
N ARG A 470 -3.51 -16.64 -11.94
CA ARG A 470 -4.28 -16.58 -10.69
C ARG A 470 -5.36 -15.50 -10.72
N ALA A 471 -5.06 -14.34 -11.25
CA ALA A 471 -6.06 -13.27 -11.42
C ALA A 471 -7.18 -13.68 -12.37
N ILE A 472 -6.85 -14.34 -13.50
CA ILE A 472 -7.81 -14.90 -14.44
C ILE A 472 -8.67 -15.99 -13.77
N ALA A 473 -8.06 -16.91 -13.04
CA ALA A 473 -8.78 -17.96 -12.33
C ALA A 473 -9.72 -17.38 -11.26
N ASN A 474 -9.27 -16.38 -10.51
CA ASN A 474 -10.09 -15.67 -9.53
C ASN A 474 -11.30 -14.99 -10.20
N TYR A 475 -11.10 -14.25 -11.27
CA TYR A 475 -12.19 -13.65 -12.05
C TYR A 475 -13.18 -14.71 -12.55
N ASN A 476 -12.69 -15.79 -13.16
CA ASN A 476 -13.52 -16.87 -13.70
C ASN A 476 -14.30 -17.63 -12.62
N SER A 477 -13.82 -17.64 -11.38
CA SER A 477 -14.54 -18.21 -10.23
C SER A 477 -15.63 -17.28 -9.67
N GLY A 478 -15.79 -16.07 -10.23
CA GLY A 478 -16.63 -15.01 -9.65
C GLY A 478 -16.07 -14.46 -8.35
N TYR A 479 -14.75 -14.40 -8.24
CA TYR A 479 -14.00 -13.97 -7.04
C TYR A 479 -14.18 -14.89 -5.82
N ASN A 480 -14.47 -16.15 -6.07
CA ASN A 480 -14.71 -17.13 -5.01
C ASN A 480 -13.44 -17.93 -4.67
N ILE A 481 -12.34 -17.24 -4.35
CA ILE A 481 -11.10 -17.86 -3.88
C ILE A 481 -11.22 -18.29 -2.42
N PRO A 482 -10.44 -19.30 -1.98
CA PRO A 482 -10.34 -19.67 -0.57
C PRO A 482 -9.97 -18.45 0.29
N ARG A 483 -10.74 -18.24 1.37
CA ARG A 483 -10.58 -17.07 2.23
C ARG A 483 -9.55 -17.34 3.33
N PRO A 484 -8.60 -16.42 3.57
CA PRO A 484 -7.75 -16.45 4.76
C PRO A 484 -8.59 -16.33 6.04
N PRO A 485 -8.04 -16.74 7.21
CA PRO A 485 -8.66 -16.46 8.49
C PRO A 485 -8.87 -14.96 8.70
N VAL A 486 -9.85 -14.63 9.54
CA VAL A 486 -10.06 -13.25 10.02
C VAL A 486 -8.77 -12.74 10.68
N PRO A 487 -8.30 -11.53 10.39
CA PRO A 487 -7.14 -10.97 11.10
C PRO A 487 -7.46 -10.70 12.57
N PRO A 488 -6.48 -10.77 13.49
CA PRO A 488 -6.65 -10.29 14.86
C PRO A 488 -7.12 -8.84 14.86
N PRO A 489 -8.23 -8.50 15.56
CA PRO A 489 -8.78 -7.14 15.57
C PRO A 489 -7.98 -6.17 16.44
N SER A 490 -7.10 -6.68 17.30
CA SER A 490 -6.21 -5.89 18.15
C SER A 490 -4.87 -6.58 18.30
N PHE A 491 -3.79 -5.79 18.24
CA PHE A 491 -2.42 -6.24 18.47
C PHE A 491 -1.63 -5.15 19.19
N GLN A 492 -1.23 -5.44 20.44
CA GLN A 492 -0.47 -4.51 21.28
C GLN A 492 0.94 -5.01 21.51
N VAL A 493 1.91 -4.10 21.42
CA VAL A 493 3.34 -4.37 21.55
C VAL A 493 3.94 -3.37 22.51
N ASP A 494 4.32 -3.82 23.71
CA ASP A 494 4.85 -2.97 24.76
C ASP A 494 6.24 -3.43 25.20
N GLY A 495 7.18 -2.50 25.28
CA GLY A 495 8.53 -2.78 25.77
C GLY A 495 8.55 -2.82 27.29
N GLY A 496 9.08 -3.89 27.84
CA GLY A 496 9.38 -4.02 29.28
C GLY A 496 10.87 -4.02 29.57
N GLY A 497 11.22 -4.25 30.81
CA GLY A 497 12.62 -4.28 31.27
C GLY A 497 13.38 -5.53 30.83
N ASP A 498 12.72 -6.66 30.71
CA ASP A 498 13.28 -7.99 30.45
C ASP A 498 12.69 -8.69 29.21
N GLY A 499 11.80 -8.00 28.49
CA GLY A 499 11.20 -8.52 27.28
C GLY A 499 10.28 -7.51 26.62
N ILE A 500 9.80 -7.83 25.45
CA ILE A 500 8.74 -7.11 24.76
C ILE A 500 7.47 -7.95 24.85
N PHE A 501 6.40 -7.35 25.33
CA PHE A 501 5.13 -7.99 25.60
C PHE A 501 4.20 -7.81 24.42
N LEU A 502 3.64 -8.90 23.92
CA LEU A 502 2.73 -8.93 22.79
C LEU A 502 1.39 -9.48 23.25
N ASN A 503 0.35 -8.70 23.07
CA ASN A 503 -1.03 -9.07 23.39
C ASN A 503 -1.89 -8.93 22.13
N TRP A 504 -2.84 -9.83 21.95
CA TRP A 504 -3.79 -9.77 20.84
C TRP A 504 -5.17 -10.26 21.25
N GLU A 505 -6.16 -9.77 20.55
CA GLU A 505 -7.52 -10.28 20.64
C GLU A 505 -7.85 -11.15 19.43
N TYR A 506 -8.83 -12.03 19.58
CA TYR A 506 -9.37 -12.80 18.46
C TYR A 506 -10.82 -13.16 18.73
N PRO A 507 -11.73 -13.09 17.74
CA PRO A 507 -13.14 -13.40 17.91
C PRO A 507 -13.33 -14.86 18.30
N SER A 508 -14.02 -15.13 19.41
CA SER A 508 -14.25 -16.49 19.92
C SER A 508 -15.03 -17.38 18.93
N ALA A 509 -15.89 -16.77 18.11
CA ALA A 509 -16.62 -17.48 17.06
C ALA A 509 -15.72 -18.05 15.94
N GLU A 510 -14.52 -17.48 15.75
CA GLU A 510 -13.56 -17.84 14.70
C GLU A 510 -12.43 -18.74 15.22
N GLU A 511 -12.31 -18.97 16.54
CA GLU A 511 -11.25 -19.80 17.12
C GLU A 511 -11.26 -21.24 16.60
N GLY A 512 -12.44 -21.77 16.29
CA GLY A 512 -12.60 -23.10 15.72
C GLY A 512 -12.12 -23.24 14.27
N ASN A 513 -11.83 -22.12 13.60
CA ASN A 513 -11.42 -22.06 12.20
C ASN A 513 -9.91 -21.91 12.01
N ILE A 514 -9.15 -21.79 13.10
CA ILE A 514 -7.70 -21.60 13.07
C ILE A 514 -6.94 -22.69 13.81
N GLN A 515 -5.69 -22.93 13.42
CA GLN A 515 -4.73 -23.73 14.17
C GLN A 515 -4.13 -22.95 15.34
N GLY A 516 -3.96 -21.63 15.15
CA GLY A 516 -3.32 -20.74 16.09
C GLY A 516 -2.75 -19.51 15.39
N PHE A 517 -1.68 -18.97 15.95
CA PHE A 517 -1.05 -17.75 15.46
C PHE A 517 0.44 -17.93 15.23
N GLU A 518 0.97 -17.20 14.26
CA GLU A 518 2.41 -17.06 14.04
C GLU A 518 2.82 -15.60 14.29
N ILE A 519 3.83 -15.41 15.14
CA ILE A 519 4.37 -14.09 15.50
C ILE A 519 5.76 -13.94 14.91
N TYR A 520 5.97 -12.81 14.24
CA TYR A 520 7.20 -12.51 13.52
C TYR A 520 7.83 -11.22 14.04
N ARG A 521 9.16 -11.18 14.06
CA ARG A 521 9.96 -10.04 14.51
C ARG A 521 11.01 -9.65 13.49
N ALA A 522 11.18 -8.35 13.24
CA ALA A 522 12.32 -7.74 12.58
C ALA A 522 13.07 -6.81 13.53
N ALA A 523 14.34 -6.54 13.25
CA ALA A 523 15.18 -5.65 14.04
C ALA A 523 15.70 -4.49 13.21
N ASP A 524 15.92 -3.34 13.86
CA ASP A 524 16.51 -2.09 13.39
C ASP A 524 15.66 -1.31 12.38
N ARG A 525 14.94 -1.98 11.48
CA ARG A 525 14.13 -1.33 10.43
C ARG A 525 12.87 -2.14 10.15
N VAL A 526 11.78 -1.45 9.89
CA VAL A 526 10.48 -2.05 9.53
C VAL A 526 10.55 -2.90 8.25
N ASP A 527 11.45 -2.56 7.32
CA ASP A 527 11.68 -3.26 6.07
C ASP A 527 12.84 -4.29 6.13
N SER A 528 13.27 -4.67 7.34
CA SER A 528 14.20 -5.77 7.56
C SER A 528 13.56 -7.15 7.39
N THR A 529 14.38 -8.19 7.45
CA THR A 529 13.90 -9.58 7.40
C THR A 529 13.18 -9.94 8.70
N TYR A 530 11.92 -10.31 8.57
CA TYR A 530 11.13 -10.86 9.68
C TYR A 530 11.42 -12.33 9.88
N ARG A 531 11.52 -12.75 11.13
CA ARG A 531 11.72 -14.13 11.54
C ARG A 531 10.57 -14.57 12.42
N LEU A 532 10.08 -15.80 12.22
CA LEU A 532 9.13 -16.43 13.11
C LEU A 532 9.79 -16.60 14.49
N ILE A 533 9.18 -16.04 15.53
CA ILE A 533 9.68 -16.10 16.91
C ILE A 533 8.80 -16.95 17.82
N HIS A 534 7.51 -17.07 17.50
CA HIS A 534 6.58 -17.86 18.29
C HIS A 534 5.43 -18.39 17.44
N THR A 535 4.99 -19.61 17.76
CA THR A 535 3.74 -20.19 17.26
C THR A 535 2.83 -20.41 18.46
N ALA A 536 1.73 -19.67 18.48
CA ALA A 536 0.76 -19.71 19.56
C ALA A 536 -0.42 -20.63 19.20
N SER A 537 -1.01 -21.29 20.18
CA SER A 537 -2.26 -22.03 20.03
C SER A 537 -3.45 -21.10 19.80
N ALA A 538 -4.58 -21.61 19.32
CA ALA A 538 -5.79 -20.81 19.04
C ALA A 538 -6.32 -20.06 20.28
N GLY A 539 -6.10 -20.58 21.50
CA GLY A 539 -6.54 -19.96 22.75
C GLY A 539 -5.55 -18.99 23.38
N GLU A 540 -4.31 -18.90 22.91
CA GLU A 540 -3.33 -17.95 23.44
C GLU A 540 -3.62 -16.52 22.99
N ARG A 541 -3.34 -15.56 23.90
CA ARG A 541 -3.54 -14.12 23.68
C ARG A 541 -2.36 -13.27 24.14
N PHE A 542 -1.27 -13.91 24.54
CA PHE A 542 -0.10 -13.23 25.10
C PHE A 542 1.18 -14.00 24.76
N PHE A 543 2.23 -13.26 24.45
CA PHE A 543 3.58 -13.78 24.33
C PHE A 543 4.59 -12.75 24.83
N GLN A 544 5.61 -13.19 25.57
CA GLN A 544 6.76 -12.39 25.96
C GLN A 544 7.96 -12.75 25.10
N ASP A 545 8.40 -11.83 24.25
CA ASP A 545 9.65 -11.94 23.52
C ASP A 545 10.79 -11.51 24.42
N GLY A 546 11.53 -12.48 24.94
CA GLY A 546 12.61 -12.32 25.91
C GLY A 546 13.76 -13.29 25.65
N ASP A 547 14.63 -13.46 26.63
CA ASP A 547 15.85 -14.30 26.51
C ASP A 547 15.54 -15.77 26.15
N ALA A 548 14.37 -16.26 26.52
CA ALA A 548 13.93 -17.63 26.20
C ALA A 548 13.45 -17.81 24.76
N THR A 549 13.33 -16.73 23.97
CA THR A 549 12.90 -16.82 22.58
C THR A 549 13.91 -17.62 21.73
N PRO A 550 13.48 -18.63 20.94
CA PRO A 550 14.39 -19.56 20.26
C PRO A 550 15.39 -18.91 19.30
N VAL A 551 15.06 -17.77 18.74
CA VAL A 551 15.92 -16.98 17.82
C VAL A 551 16.75 -15.92 18.54
N GLY A 552 16.82 -15.98 19.88
CA GLY A 552 17.42 -14.97 20.76
C GLY A 552 16.45 -13.83 21.07
N GLY A 553 16.48 -13.33 22.30
CA GLY A 553 15.63 -12.23 22.76
C GLY A 553 16.03 -10.87 22.21
N PRO A 554 15.21 -9.83 22.44
CA PRO A 554 15.53 -8.46 22.07
C PRO A 554 16.72 -7.93 22.89
N ILE A 555 17.51 -7.04 22.27
CA ILE A 555 18.70 -6.41 22.90
C ILE A 555 18.40 -4.93 23.11
N ARG A 556 18.76 -4.39 24.28
CA ARG A 556 18.57 -2.97 24.62
C ARG A 556 19.27 -2.06 23.60
N GLY A 557 18.59 -0.95 23.30
CA GLY A 557 19.10 0.04 22.34
C GLY A 557 18.85 -0.30 20.87
N ARG A 558 18.13 -1.38 20.58
CA ARG A 558 17.70 -1.72 19.22
C ARG A 558 16.20 -1.57 19.07
N ASP A 559 15.77 -1.29 17.86
CA ASP A 559 14.40 -1.17 17.41
C ASP A 559 13.87 -2.53 16.97
N TYR A 560 12.64 -2.88 17.38
CA TYR A 560 11.99 -4.13 16.99
C TYR A 560 10.59 -3.85 16.44
N PHE A 561 10.28 -4.57 15.35
CA PHE A 561 9.00 -4.48 14.67
C PHE A 561 8.37 -5.86 14.61
N TYR A 562 7.05 -5.93 14.74
CA TYR A 562 6.31 -7.19 14.86
C TYR A 562 5.12 -7.22 13.92
N TYR A 563 4.67 -8.41 13.61
CA TYR A 563 3.31 -8.69 13.16
C TYR A 563 2.87 -10.06 13.64
N ILE A 564 1.56 -10.26 13.69
CA ILE A 564 0.93 -11.53 14.01
C ILE A 564 -0.01 -11.94 12.89
N THR A 565 -0.07 -13.22 12.56
CA THR A 565 -1.02 -13.78 11.60
C THR A 565 -1.81 -14.91 12.23
N ALA A 566 -3.11 -14.96 12.00
CA ALA A 566 -3.91 -16.13 12.28
C ALA A 566 -3.65 -17.18 11.18
N VAL A 567 -3.49 -18.45 11.55
CA VAL A 567 -3.21 -19.58 10.65
C VAL A 567 -4.45 -20.46 10.58
N GLY A 568 -5.05 -20.58 9.39
CA GLY A 568 -6.26 -21.38 9.16
C GLY A 568 -6.04 -22.87 9.26
N LEU A 569 -7.13 -23.60 9.39
CA LEU A 569 -7.09 -25.07 9.32
C LEU A 569 -6.77 -25.51 7.87
N ALA A 570 -5.95 -26.55 7.71
CA ALA A 570 -5.64 -27.11 6.41
C ALA A 570 -6.90 -27.59 5.66
N ALA A 571 -7.91 -28.05 6.41
CA ALA A 571 -9.19 -28.51 5.84
C ALA A 571 -10.02 -27.36 5.21
N ASN A 572 -9.77 -26.10 5.58
CA ASN A 572 -10.50 -24.96 5.07
C ASN A 572 -9.98 -24.46 3.72
N ASN A 573 -8.88 -25.01 3.22
CA ASN A 573 -8.34 -24.70 1.91
C ASN A 573 -7.99 -25.97 1.14
N THR A 574 -8.91 -26.44 0.32
CA THR A 574 -8.70 -27.58 -0.58
C THR A 574 -8.00 -27.20 -1.90
N GLY A 575 -7.72 -25.90 -2.06
CA GLY A 575 -7.04 -25.35 -3.23
C GLY A 575 -7.93 -25.11 -4.44
N GLU A 576 -8.83 -26.01 -4.77
CA GLU A 576 -9.82 -25.96 -5.88
C GLU A 576 -9.26 -25.47 -7.23
N GLY A 577 -7.93 -25.61 -7.45
CA GLY A 577 -7.24 -25.08 -8.63
C GLY A 577 -6.94 -23.58 -8.58
N LEU A 578 -7.34 -22.89 -7.51
CA LEU A 578 -7.17 -21.44 -7.33
C LEU A 578 -5.94 -21.11 -6.47
N THR A 579 -5.69 -21.91 -5.42
CA THR A 579 -4.53 -21.78 -4.53
C THR A 579 -3.85 -23.14 -4.33
N PRO A 580 -2.61 -23.20 -3.82
CA PRO A 580 -2.07 -24.41 -3.22
C PRO A 580 -2.94 -24.85 -2.03
N ALA A 581 -3.12 -26.16 -1.86
CA ALA A 581 -3.86 -26.74 -0.72
C ALA A 581 -2.99 -26.74 0.55
N VAL A 582 -2.86 -25.58 1.18
CA VAL A 582 -2.07 -25.34 2.41
C VAL A 582 -2.87 -24.47 3.37
N PRO A 583 -2.58 -24.51 4.69
CA PRO A 583 -3.17 -23.55 5.62
C PRO A 583 -2.91 -22.10 5.17
N LEU A 584 -3.97 -21.32 5.03
CA LEU A 584 -3.86 -19.90 4.69
C LEU A 584 -3.57 -19.06 5.94
N ARG A 585 -2.91 -17.94 5.76
CA ARG A 585 -2.63 -16.96 6.81
C ARG A 585 -3.40 -15.68 6.59
N SER A 586 -3.86 -15.06 7.67
CA SER A 586 -4.34 -13.67 7.58
C SER A 586 -3.18 -12.77 7.15
N SER A 587 -3.49 -11.73 6.38
CA SER A 587 -2.43 -10.85 5.88
C SER A 587 -1.71 -10.14 7.02
N ARG A 588 -0.38 -10.12 6.95
CA ARG A 588 0.48 -9.38 7.87
C ARG A 588 0.18 -7.88 7.92
N TYR A 589 -0.30 -7.31 6.81
CA TYR A 589 -0.54 -5.88 6.69
C TYR A 589 -1.69 -5.36 7.55
N TYR A 590 -2.50 -6.25 8.12
CA TYR A 590 -3.50 -5.88 9.12
C TYR A 590 -2.90 -5.59 10.49
N THR A 591 -1.82 -6.28 10.86
CA THR A 591 -1.30 -6.27 12.24
C THR A 591 0.16 -5.82 12.35
N GLN A 592 0.79 -5.44 11.23
CA GLN A 592 2.18 -5.03 11.23
C GLN A 592 2.39 -3.71 11.97
N THR A 593 3.38 -3.67 12.86
CA THR A 593 3.84 -2.43 13.49
C THR A 593 4.78 -1.65 12.54
N TYR A 594 4.62 -0.35 12.50
CA TYR A 594 5.48 0.58 11.77
C TYR A 594 6.30 1.48 12.71
N ASP A 595 5.92 1.51 13.97
CA ASP A 595 6.67 2.13 15.07
C ASP A 595 7.46 1.07 15.81
N PRO A 596 8.68 1.38 16.27
CA PRO A 596 9.52 0.42 16.95
C PRO A 596 9.12 0.22 18.41
N ALA A 597 9.09 -1.03 18.85
CA ALA A 597 9.15 -1.38 20.25
C ALA A 597 10.61 -1.52 20.71
N ARG A 598 10.90 -1.13 21.95
CA ARG A 598 12.25 -1.17 22.53
C ARG A 598 12.18 -1.71 23.94
N LEU A 599 13.22 -2.45 24.35
CA LEU A 599 13.39 -2.77 25.77
C LEU A 599 13.57 -1.49 26.57
N GLN A 600 12.86 -1.40 27.67
CA GLN A 600 12.91 -0.30 28.61
C GLN A 600 14.11 -0.45 29.57
N ARG A 601 14.29 0.51 30.50
CA ARG A 601 15.32 0.48 31.52
C ARG A 601 15.19 -0.80 32.36
N PRO A 602 16.29 -1.47 32.75
CA PRO A 602 16.21 -2.60 33.64
C PRO A 602 15.64 -2.19 35.02
N ALA A 603 14.97 -3.13 35.69
CA ALA A 603 14.47 -2.91 37.03
C ALA A 603 15.57 -2.53 38.01
N GLY A 604 15.24 -1.69 38.99
CA GLY A 604 16.11 -1.34 40.09
C GLY A 604 16.18 -2.48 41.12
N GLU A 605 17.40 -2.79 41.58
CA GLU A 605 17.63 -3.83 42.57
C GLU A 605 17.51 -3.31 44.04
N ASN A 606 17.56 -1.98 44.21
CA ASN A 606 17.61 -1.36 45.53
C ASN A 606 16.57 -0.25 45.70
N MET A 607 15.58 -0.46 46.54
CA MET A 607 14.51 0.50 46.81
C MET A 607 15.01 1.86 47.29
N GLY A 608 16.20 1.92 47.90
CA GLY A 608 16.82 3.18 48.37
C GLY A 608 17.24 4.11 47.22
N GLN A 609 17.54 3.54 46.05
CA GLN A 609 18.03 4.26 44.86
C GLN A 609 16.92 4.85 43.99
N ILE A 610 15.66 4.59 44.31
CA ILE A 610 14.52 5.15 43.53
C ILE A 610 14.62 6.67 43.44
N ILE A 611 14.53 7.18 42.20
CA ILE A 611 14.64 8.58 41.86
C ILE A 611 13.32 9.06 41.27
N ILE A 612 12.86 10.24 41.67
CA ILE A 612 11.73 10.95 41.08
C ILE A 612 12.25 12.17 40.31
N ALA A 613 12.00 12.26 39.01
CA ALA A 613 12.53 13.33 38.20
C ALA A 613 11.48 13.85 37.16
N PRO A 614 11.48 15.16 36.85
CA PRO A 614 12.22 16.19 37.54
C PRO A 614 11.66 16.48 38.94
N ASN A 615 12.53 16.83 39.89
CA ASN A 615 12.14 17.24 41.23
C ASN A 615 13.02 18.45 41.68
N PRO A 616 12.46 19.67 41.73
CA PRO A 616 11.05 20.03 41.48
C PRO A 616 10.65 19.89 40.00
N TYR A 617 9.40 19.53 39.76
CA TYR A 617 8.77 19.69 38.44
C TYR A 617 8.29 21.17 38.32
N ILE A 618 8.72 21.86 37.27
CA ILE A 618 8.35 23.26 37.01
C ILE A 618 7.72 23.34 35.62
N ALA A 619 6.41 23.54 35.53
CA ALA A 619 5.66 23.53 34.24
C ALA A 619 6.09 24.64 33.26
N THR A 620 6.65 25.75 33.76
CA THR A 620 7.08 26.88 32.93
C THR A 620 8.58 26.89 32.61
N ALA A 621 9.35 25.90 33.07
CA ALA A 621 10.79 25.83 32.84
C ALA A 621 11.08 25.49 31.35
N LYS A 622 11.46 26.52 30.60
CA LYS A 622 11.99 26.34 29.23
C LYS A 622 13.42 25.76 29.33
N GLY A 623 13.60 24.55 28.80
CA GLY A 623 14.89 23.86 28.76
C GLY A 623 15.14 22.82 29.85
N GLY A 624 14.10 22.37 30.58
CA GLY A 624 14.14 21.21 31.45
C GLY A 624 14.18 19.88 30.67
N LEU A 625 14.22 18.76 31.40
CA LEU A 625 14.07 17.42 30.82
C LEU A 625 12.74 17.33 30.03
N VAL A 626 12.83 17.29 28.72
CA VAL A 626 11.70 17.06 27.83
C VAL A 626 11.67 15.57 27.56
N PHE A 627 10.64 14.89 28.03
CA PHE A 627 10.38 13.52 27.70
C PHE A 627 9.60 13.54 26.38
N ASP A 628 10.15 13.01 25.33
CA ASP A 628 9.56 12.79 24.00
C ASP A 628 8.43 13.77 23.62
N GLU A 629 8.71 14.68 22.69
CA GLU A 629 7.78 15.75 22.23
C GLU A 629 6.42 15.21 21.73
N THR A 630 6.34 13.94 21.34
CA THR A 630 5.14 13.30 20.80
C THR A 630 4.14 12.87 21.88
N ARG A 631 4.55 12.72 23.15
CA ARG A 631 3.71 12.19 24.24
C ARG A 631 3.20 13.23 25.24
N GLY A 632 3.36 14.50 24.98
CA GLY A 632 3.06 15.57 25.95
C GLY A 632 4.12 15.66 27.04
N SER A 633 4.64 16.84 27.29
CA SER A 633 5.81 17.09 28.15
C SER A 633 5.52 17.07 29.65
N ASP A 634 4.26 17.10 30.05
CA ASP A 634 3.85 17.27 31.45
C ASP A 634 3.77 15.92 32.18
N ARG A 635 4.94 15.41 32.66
CA ARG A 635 4.97 14.16 33.45
C ARG A 635 6.15 14.12 34.40
N ILE A 636 6.01 13.27 35.42
CA ILE A 636 7.08 12.92 36.36
C ILE A 636 7.44 11.46 36.15
N ALA A 637 8.74 11.16 36.12
CA ALA A 637 9.28 9.82 36.01
C ALA A 637 9.71 9.28 37.39
N PHE A 638 9.45 8.01 37.62
CA PHE A 638 9.99 7.21 38.70
C PHE A 638 11.05 6.27 38.09
N TYR A 639 12.28 6.38 38.52
CA TYR A 639 13.42 5.57 38.06
C TYR A 639 13.93 4.65 39.16
N GLU A 640 14.64 3.59 38.75
CA GLU A 640 15.20 2.56 39.61
C GLU A 640 14.13 1.87 40.50
N ILE A 641 12.91 1.73 39.92
CA ILE A 641 11.83 0.99 40.56
C ILE A 641 11.99 -0.52 40.31
N PRO A 642 11.51 -1.39 41.22
CA PRO A 642 11.60 -2.85 41.06
C PRO A 642 10.67 -3.34 39.92
N ARG A 643 10.89 -4.58 39.43
CA ARG A 643 10.14 -5.19 38.32
C ARG A 643 8.62 -5.15 38.50
N LYS A 644 8.17 -5.29 39.72
CA LYS A 644 6.76 -5.13 40.12
C LYS A 644 6.68 -4.19 41.30
N ALA A 645 5.92 -3.15 41.18
CA ALA A 645 5.76 -2.14 42.23
C ALA A 645 4.34 -1.56 42.21
N LYS A 646 3.91 -1.11 43.39
CA LYS A 646 2.73 -0.26 43.51
C LYS A 646 3.18 1.12 43.99
N ILE A 647 2.91 2.16 43.21
CA ILE A 647 3.26 3.55 43.55
C ILE A 647 1.96 4.29 43.86
N ARG A 648 1.81 4.71 45.14
CA ARG A 648 0.66 5.50 45.57
C ARG A 648 1.11 6.93 45.77
N ILE A 649 0.40 7.88 45.19
CA ILE A 649 0.72 9.30 45.24
C ILE A 649 -0.29 10.00 46.15
N TYR A 650 0.23 10.81 47.04
CA TYR A 650 -0.54 11.53 48.07
C TYR A 650 -0.20 13.02 48.05
N THR A 651 -1.16 13.85 48.44
CA THR A 651 -0.92 15.25 48.78
C THR A 651 -0.11 15.33 50.10
N GLU A 652 0.40 16.54 50.42
CA GLU A 652 1.09 16.78 51.73
C GLU A 652 0.19 16.54 52.95
N LEU A 653 -1.12 16.61 52.76
CA LEU A 653 -2.13 16.35 53.82
C LEU A 653 -2.46 14.86 53.94
N GLY A 654 -1.88 13.99 53.10
CA GLY A 654 -2.12 12.55 53.14
C GLY A 654 -3.34 12.09 52.33
N GLU A 655 -3.94 12.94 51.51
CA GLU A 655 -4.98 12.53 50.57
C GLU A 655 -4.39 11.72 49.42
N HIS A 656 -4.90 10.51 49.23
CA HIS A 656 -4.56 9.68 48.07
C HIS A 656 -5.14 10.25 46.79
N ILE A 657 -4.32 10.43 45.72
CA ILE A 657 -4.74 11.07 44.48
C ILE A 657 -4.53 10.21 43.25
N TYR A 658 -3.55 9.28 43.29
CA TYR A 658 -3.27 8.42 42.12
C TYR A 658 -2.53 7.16 42.52
N THR A 659 -2.81 6.03 41.85
CA THR A 659 -2.08 4.77 41.96
C THR A 659 -1.50 4.36 40.62
N ILE A 660 -0.24 3.94 40.60
CA ILE A 660 0.41 3.28 39.47
C ILE A 660 0.64 1.82 39.89
N ASP A 661 0.04 0.91 39.17
CA ASP A 661 0.37 -0.50 39.20
C ASP A 661 1.43 -0.79 38.12
N HIS A 662 2.66 -1.09 38.58
CA HIS A 662 3.81 -1.33 37.74
C HIS A 662 4.15 -2.81 37.71
N ALA A 663 4.14 -3.45 36.54
CA ALA A 663 4.37 -4.87 36.38
C ALA A 663 5.01 -5.27 35.04
N ASP A 664 5.59 -4.31 34.31
CA ASP A 664 6.20 -4.52 32.98
C ASP A 664 7.67 -4.94 33.04
N GLY A 665 8.21 -5.18 34.26
CA GLY A 665 9.60 -5.58 34.45
C GLY A 665 10.62 -4.46 34.23
N SER A 666 10.19 -3.23 33.89
CA SER A 666 11.08 -2.09 33.69
C SER A 666 11.50 -1.45 35.02
N GLY A 667 12.54 -0.62 34.97
CA GLY A 667 13.01 0.16 36.13
C GLY A 667 12.46 1.57 36.11
N ASP A 668 11.47 1.91 35.28
CA ASP A 668 10.89 3.23 35.18
C ASP A 668 9.39 3.21 34.90
N ASN A 669 8.68 4.22 35.40
CA ASN A 669 7.29 4.47 35.11
C ASN A 669 7.01 5.98 35.17
N PHE A 670 5.91 6.42 34.57
CA PHE A 670 5.59 7.83 34.41
C PHE A 670 4.20 8.17 34.93
N TRP A 671 4.05 9.36 35.48
CA TRP A 671 2.79 9.93 35.90
C TRP A 671 2.52 11.26 35.16
N ASP A 672 1.36 11.38 34.54
CA ASP A 672 0.92 12.49 33.69
C ASP A 672 0.38 13.70 34.46
N LEU A 673 0.54 13.75 35.78
CA LEU A 673 0.08 14.83 36.68
C LEU A 673 -1.46 14.96 36.76
N TYR A 674 -2.20 13.91 36.49
CA TYR A 674 -3.64 13.85 36.70
C TYR A 674 -3.98 12.94 37.89
N THR A 675 -5.07 13.28 38.57
CA THR A 675 -5.65 12.43 39.60
C THR A 675 -6.44 11.27 38.97
N GLU A 676 -6.87 10.29 39.78
CA GLU A 676 -7.77 9.22 39.30
C GLU A 676 -9.08 9.76 38.70
N SER A 677 -9.55 10.92 39.20
CA SER A 677 -10.73 11.63 38.68
C SER A 677 -10.45 12.53 37.46
N ARG A 678 -9.26 12.39 36.82
CA ARG A 678 -8.84 13.17 35.63
C ARG A 678 -8.75 14.68 35.86
N GLN A 679 -8.47 15.10 37.09
CA GLN A 679 -8.19 16.52 37.40
C GLN A 679 -6.67 16.77 37.39
N LYS A 680 -6.23 17.85 36.76
CA LYS A 680 -4.82 18.23 36.79
C LYS A 680 -4.44 18.67 38.21
N VAL A 681 -3.30 18.20 38.71
CA VAL A 681 -2.80 18.54 40.04
C VAL A 681 -2.36 20.00 40.13
N VAL A 682 -2.31 20.56 41.34
CA VAL A 682 -1.89 21.94 41.62
C VAL A 682 -0.46 22.01 42.14
N SER A 683 0.11 23.20 42.20
CA SER A 683 1.43 23.42 42.84
C SER A 683 1.38 22.96 44.30
N GLY A 684 2.37 22.18 44.72
CA GLY A 684 2.44 21.67 46.10
C GLY A 684 3.54 20.63 46.29
N VAL A 685 3.62 20.12 47.54
CA VAL A 685 4.47 19.00 47.91
C VAL A 685 3.63 17.72 47.79
N TYR A 686 4.18 16.71 47.11
CA TYR A 686 3.56 15.41 46.97
C TYR A 686 4.42 14.30 47.55
N ILE A 687 3.78 13.22 47.93
CA ILE A 687 4.41 12.07 48.58
C ILE A 687 4.10 10.84 47.75
N ALA A 688 5.14 10.15 47.26
CA ALA A 688 5.01 8.84 46.67
C ALA A 688 5.40 7.75 47.67
N VAL A 689 4.52 6.79 47.85
CA VAL A 689 4.78 5.55 48.61
C VAL A 689 4.94 4.44 47.56
N ILE A 690 6.16 3.92 47.45
CA ILE A 690 6.52 2.87 46.51
C ILE A 690 6.70 1.57 47.24
N GLU A 691 5.94 0.55 46.94
CA GLU A 691 5.95 -0.79 47.52
C GLU A 691 6.50 -1.80 46.51
N ASN A 692 7.50 -2.57 46.89
CA ASN A 692 8.03 -3.64 46.06
C ASN A 692 7.12 -4.87 46.12
N LEU A 693 6.58 -5.26 44.98
CA LEU A 693 5.72 -6.43 44.80
C LEU A 693 6.40 -7.56 44.00
N ASP A 694 7.70 -7.44 43.74
CA ASP A 694 8.49 -8.46 43.04
C ASP A 694 8.87 -9.57 44.05
N GLU A 695 8.21 -10.72 43.92
CA GLU A 695 8.40 -11.88 44.80
C GLU A 695 9.80 -12.48 44.68
N ASP A 696 10.51 -12.23 43.59
CA ASP A 696 11.87 -12.71 43.37
C ASP A 696 12.94 -11.75 43.93
N SER A 697 12.53 -10.60 44.48
CA SER A 697 13.42 -9.58 45.01
C SER A 697 13.71 -9.81 46.49
N ASP A 698 14.98 -9.66 46.90
CA ASP A 698 15.40 -9.66 48.31
C ASP A 698 14.71 -8.57 49.17
N GLU A 699 14.16 -7.55 48.50
CA GLU A 699 13.42 -6.44 49.10
C GLU A 699 11.89 -6.55 48.92
N PHE A 700 11.35 -7.75 48.70
CA PHE A 700 9.90 -7.98 48.58
C PHE A 700 9.14 -7.42 49.79
N GLY A 701 8.04 -6.72 49.53
CA GLY A 701 7.18 -6.10 50.53
C GLY A 701 7.76 -4.83 51.21
N LYS A 702 9.00 -4.45 50.86
CA LYS A 702 9.58 -3.19 51.37
C LYS A 702 8.88 -1.98 50.77
N GLN A 703 8.66 -0.97 51.62
CA GLN A 703 8.10 0.31 51.20
C GLN A 703 9.12 1.44 51.39
N VAL A 704 9.15 2.34 50.40
CA VAL A 704 9.97 3.56 50.44
C VAL A 704 9.09 4.79 50.16
N ILE A 705 9.31 5.81 50.98
CA ILE A 705 8.60 7.09 50.87
C ILE A 705 9.53 8.13 50.24
N LYS A 706 9.11 8.74 49.16
CA LYS A 706 9.83 9.83 48.43
C LYS A 706 8.94 11.08 48.36
N LYS A 707 9.55 12.24 48.60
CA LYS A 707 8.88 13.55 48.46
C LYS A 707 9.33 14.23 47.17
N PHE A 708 8.41 14.89 46.51
CA PHE A 708 8.71 15.70 45.33
C PHE A 708 7.81 16.94 45.26
N VAL A 709 8.21 17.92 44.50
CA VAL A 709 7.56 19.25 44.43
C VAL A 709 7.07 19.47 42.99
N ILE A 710 5.86 19.96 42.86
CA ILE A 710 5.26 20.40 41.61
C ILE A 710 5.01 21.90 41.69
N VAL A 711 5.43 22.67 40.66
CA VAL A 711 5.22 24.09 40.47
C VAL A 711 4.58 24.28 39.09
N ILE A 712 3.29 24.62 39.05
CA ILE A 712 2.52 24.85 37.83
C ILE A 712 2.33 26.32 37.60
#